data_a5f7b865809a52f12a3f6219afc69d46
#
_entry.id   a5f7b865809a52f12a3f6219afc69d46
#
_cell.length_a   1.000
_cell.length_b   1.000
_cell.length_c   1.000
_cell.angle_alpha   90.00
_cell.angle_beta   90.00
_cell.angle_gamma   90.00
#
_symmetry.space_group_name_H-M   'P 1'
#
loop_
_entity.id
_entity.type
_entity.pdbx_description
1 polymer ?
#
loop_
_entity_poly.entity_id
_entity_poly.type
_entity_poly.pdbx_seq_one_letter_code
_entity_poly.pdbx_strand_id
1 'polypeptide(L)'
;MDGNFKIQAAKGDVLEISYVGYATQTITLANAQPLKITMGEDAQALDEVVVTALGIKRATKALSYNVQEVKGDELTTVKDANFMNSLAGKVAGVNINASSSGVGGATRVVMRGTKSISSDNNALYVIDGVPIFNINKGDISGQYSVQPRGEGISDINPEDIESMSVLSGPAAAALYGSNAASGVILITTKKGKEGTAKVTISNNSTFSSPFIMPEFQTSYINRAGSFASWGDKAPSMFGSYDPKDFFNTGTNIQNNISLSVGSDKNQTYLSVGTTNATGIIQNSKYDRYNFTVRNTTSFLKDKMTLDVGFSYIVQEDRNLMAQGEYFNPLPAVYLFPRGENFESVRMYKTYDDTRKIDVQNWSWGDPGYSMKNNPYWVINEMNHGIKKQRYMANVNLKYEILDWLNVAGRVRIDNATNDFTDKRNATTDTYFTDGSDYGFYKYYKADDRQVYADIMVNIDKRFKDFSLSANIGGSFTQTYYDEKGFQGGLKDMSNVFSLYNMNTVLDKDTYPVEDGYKQRTNSVFASAELGWKSMLYLTLTGRNDWDSALINTERSSFFYPSVGLSGVISEMVKLPTFISYLKVRGSFASVGTAIPRNLSSKKTYKWEPSTSQWKLQTYRPLPKLYPERTNSWEAGLNAKFFRNSLTLDVTWYKANTRKQTFLVPLSGTAVYAAMYAQSGNIENQGMEFTLGYNKKWGDFGWSSSLTYSFNKNKIVELLDDAVDDEGNHYTLKEIDKGGIGSAKIILRKGGDMGDMYVTNRLKRDQEGNIYIDKATQNVKKEDIKNSDEFIHVGSVLPKGNMGFRNDFSYKGINLGFMLSARFGGIVMSPTQAVMDQFGVSKTTELARESEGIAINNGLVDTQTFYTETAGVSGLMSNYIYSATNVRLQEVSVGYAFPAKWFNNKCNLSLTLTGHNLWMIYNKAPFDPESTASTGTYYQGIDYFMQPSLKSWGFNVKIQF
;
A
#
# COMPACT_ATOMS: atom_id res chain seq x y z
N MET A 1 -3.35 36.56 -23.87
CA MET A 1 -3.09 38.04 -23.83
C MET A 1 -1.75 38.25 -24.49
N ASP A 2 -1.68 39.17 -25.43
CA ASP A 2 -0.50 39.47 -26.28
C ASP A 2 0.49 40.45 -25.63
N GLY A 3 0.29 40.80 -24.33
CA GLY A 3 1.19 41.62 -23.56
C GLY A 3 1.13 43.13 -23.88
N ASN A 4 0.18 43.53 -24.74
CA ASN A 4 0.00 44.93 -25.08
C ASN A 4 -0.92 45.65 -24.08
N PHE A 5 -0.52 46.82 -23.61
CA PHE A 5 -1.34 47.67 -22.71
C PHE A 5 -1.32 49.13 -23.16
N LYS A 6 -2.32 49.89 -22.82
CA LYS A 6 -2.37 51.34 -22.97
C LYS A 6 -2.75 51.96 -21.62
N ILE A 7 -1.98 52.96 -21.19
CA ILE A 7 -2.25 53.70 -19.97
C ILE A 7 -2.11 55.18 -20.25
N GLN A 8 -2.95 56.04 -19.64
CA GLN A 8 -2.79 57.50 -19.66
C GLN A 8 -1.87 57.87 -18.51
N ALA A 9 -0.72 58.41 -18.83
CA ALA A 9 0.27 58.85 -17.84
C ALA A 9 1.07 60.04 -18.37
N ALA A 10 1.59 60.88 -17.47
CA ALA A 10 2.39 62.06 -17.77
C ALA A 10 3.87 61.80 -17.60
N LYS A 11 4.73 62.64 -18.19
CA LYS A 11 6.17 62.63 -17.96
C LYS A 11 6.46 62.85 -16.47
N GLY A 12 7.24 61.93 -15.86
CA GLY A 12 7.55 61.91 -14.45
C GLY A 12 6.71 60.96 -13.61
N ASP A 13 5.62 60.41 -14.17
CA ASP A 13 4.83 59.40 -13.47
C ASP A 13 5.62 58.10 -13.32
N VAL A 14 5.39 57.41 -12.21
CA VAL A 14 5.97 56.11 -11.91
C VAL A 14 4.97 55.02 -12.23
N LEU A 15 5.31 54.21 -13.22
CA LEU A 15 4.53 53.04 -13.56
C LEU A 15 5.05 51.83 -12.76
N GLU A 16 4.17 51.17 -12.03
CA GLU A 16 4.43 49.88 -11.41
C GLU A 16 3.82 48.80 -12.27
N ILE A 17 4.64 47.87 -12.76
CA ILE A 17 4.23 46.78 -13.63
C ILE A 17 4.41 45.52 -12.87
N SER A 18 3.30 44.81 -12.59
CA SER A 18 3.27 43.52 -11.92
C SER A 18 2.54 42.52 -12.79
N TYR A 19 3.09 41.30 -12.85
CA TYR A 19 2.47 40.17 -13.50
C TYR A 19 2.79 38.90 -12.70
N VAL A 20 1.83 38.01 -12.57
CA VAL A 20 1.98 36.78 -11.76
C VAL A 20 3.15 35.95 -12.26
N GLY A 21 4.12 35.67 -11.39
CA GLY A 21 5.36 34.96 -11.72
C GLY A 21 6.51 35.80 -12.25
N TYR A 22 6.38 37.15 -12.25
CA TYR A 22 7.43 38.07 -12.68
C TYR A 22 7.72 39.12 -11.61
N ALA A 23 8.99 39.54 -11.51
CA ALA A 23 9.40 40.57 -10.57
C ALA A 23 8.74 41.89 -10.95
N THR A 24 8.06 42.53 -9.98
CA THR A 24 7.48 43.84 -10.15
C THR A 24 8.54 44.86 -10.55
N GLN A 25 8.34 45.55 -11.65
CA GLN A 25 9.23 46.61 -12.14
C GLN A 25 8.58 47.97 -11.97
N THR A 26 9.39 48.93 -11.53
CA THR A 26 9.00 50.35 -11.45
C THR A 26 9.77 51.12 -12.51
N ILE A 27 9.07 51.83 -13.36
CA ILE A 27 9.64 52.65 -14.44
C ILE A 27 9.11 54.08 -14.32
N THR A 28 10.00 55.03 -14.21
CA THR A 28 9.60 56.44 -14.27
C THR A 28 9.56 56.91 -15.74
N LEU A 29 8.43 57.43 -16.16
CA LEU A 29 8.22 57.89 -17.55
C LEU A 29 9.08 59.10 -17.90
N ALA A 30 10.03 58.89 -18.80
CA ALA A 30 10.88 59.96 -19.30
C ALA A 30 10.22 60.76 -20.46
N ASN A 31 9.38 60.11 -21.27
CA ASN A 31 8.69 60.68 -22.43
C ASN A 31 7.46 59.85 -22.81
N ALA A 32 6.69 60.28 -23.82
CA ALA A 32 5.49 59.63 -24.30
C ALA A 32 5.70 58.55 -25.38
N GLN A 33 6.89 57.93 -25.49
CA GLN A 33 7.17 56.90 -26.47
C GLN A 33 6.68 55.53 -25.98
N PRO A 34 6.35 54.58 -26.92
CA PRO A 34 5.99 53.24 -26.57
C PRO A 34 7.12 52.52 -25.78
N LEU A 35 6.81 51.97 -24.62
CA LEU A 35 7.72 51.24 -23.76
C LEU A 35 7.65 49.76 -24.10
N LYS A 36 8.81 49.14 -24.33
CA LYS A 36 8.98 47.70 -24.35
C LYS A 36 9.59 47.25 -23.03
N ILE A 37 8.78 46.58 -22.21
CA ILE A 37 9.16 46.18 -20.87
C ILE A 37 9.40 44.67 -20.90
N THR A 38 10.61 44.22 -20.54
CA THR A 38 10.93 42.83 -20.38
C THR A 38 10.95 42.52 -18.89
N MET A 39 9.94 41.84 -18.40
CA MET A 39 9.87 41.43 -17.01
C MET A 39 10.76 40.20 -16.78
N GLY A 40 11.62 40.24 -15.76
CA GLY A 40 12.35 39.08 -15.30
C GLY A 40 11.44 38.14 -14.50
N GLU A 41 11.58 36.84 -14.70
CA GLU A 41 10.88 35.84 -13.85
C GLU A 41 11.27 36.07 -12.39
N ASP A 42 10.26 36.23 -11.53
CA ASP A 42 10.47 36.38 -10.11
C ASP A 42 10.56 34.98 -9.48
N ALA A 43 11.76 34.50 -9.28
CA ALA A 43 12.00 33.26 -8.58
C ALA A 43 11.56 33.29 -7.09
N GLN A 44 11.19 34.48 -6.56
CA GLN A 44 10.70 34.63 -5.18
C GLN A 44 9.17 34.76 -5.07
N ALA A 45 8.44 34.97 -6.16
CA ALA A 45 7.05 35.47 -6.11
C ALA A 45 5.97 34.39 -6.22
N LEU A 46 6.26 33.13 -6.32
CA LEU A 46 5.25 32.07 -6.14
C LEU A 46 5.44 31.48 -4.74
N ASP A 47 4.67 31.97 -3.77
CA ASP A 47 4.41 31.21 -2.56
C ASP A 47 3.89 29.84 -2.98
N GLU A 48 4.77 28.85 -2.99
CA GLU A 48 4.44 27.45 -3.29
C GLU A 48 3.32 27.03 -2.34
N VAL A 49 2.13 26.81 -2.90
CA VAL A 49 0.94 26.47 -2.14
C VAL A 49 0.68 25.00 -2.25
N VAL A 50 0.59 24.32 -1.13
CA VAL A 50 0.26 22.90 -1.06
C VAL A 50 -1.12 22.69 -0.44
N VAL A 51 -1.77 21.61 -0.85
CA VAL A 51 -3.01 21.16 -0.23
C VAL A 51 -2.66 20.44 1.08
N THR A 52 -3.28 20.90 2.16
CA THR A 52 -3.12 20.33 3.50
C THR A 52 -4.40 19.66 3.99
N ALA A 53 -4.48 19.34 5.26
CA ALA A 53 -5.65 18.69 5.85
C ALA A 53 -6.97 19.44 5.53
N LEU A 54 -8.04 18.69 5.35
CA LEU A 54 -9.38 19.17 4.96
C LEU A 54 -9.45 19.86 3.58
N GLY A 55 -8.40 19.70 2.74
CA GLY A 55 -8.33 20.35 1.42
C GLY A 55 -7.97 21.83 1.47
N ILE A 56 -7.47 22.32 2.60
CA ILE A 56 -7.09 23.71 2.79
C ILE A 56 -5.77 23.98 2.09
N LYS A 57 -5.72 25.00 1.24
CA LYS A 57 -4.48 25.45 0.59
C LYS A 57 -3.69 26.34 1.55
N ARG A 58 -2.41 26.06 1.72
CA ARG A 58 -1.49 26.83 2.57
C ARG A 58 -0.17 27.10 1.86
N ALA A 59 0.40 28.25 2.13
CA ALA A 59 1.75 28.56 1.66
C ALA A 59 2.78 27.65 2.34
N THR A 60 3.67 27.05 1.59
CA THR A 60 4.71 26.13 2.11
C THR A 60 5.57 26.77 3.19
N LYS A 61 5.82 28.09 3.12
CA LYS A 61 6.57 28.85 4.12
C LYS A 61 5.91 28.85 5.51
N ALA A 62 4.59 28.78 5.57
CA ALA A 62 3.84 28.81 6.83
C ALA A 62 3.75 27.43 7.52
N LEU A 63 3.99 26.34 6.80
CA LEU A 63 3.82 25.00 7.34
C LEU A 63 4.86 24.68 8.41
N SER A 64 4.38 24.20 9.55
CA SER A 64 5.20 23.77 10.70
C SER A 64 5.53 22.27 10.67
N TYR A 65 5.12 21.53 9.63
CA TYR A 65 5.32 20.09 9.46
C TYR A 65 5.72 19.77 8.02
N ASN A 66 6.19 18.54 7.78
CA ASN A 66 6.59 18.10 6.46
C ASN A 66 5.38 17.74 5.57
N VAL A 67 5.37 18.26 4.35
CA VAL A 67 4.44 17.89 3.28
C VAL A 67 5.26 17.66 2.02
N GLN A 68 5.16 16.48 1.43
CA GLN A 68 5.79 16.15 0.16
C GLN A 68 4.71 16.03 -0.91
N GLU A 69 4.85 16.76 -2.01
CA GLU A 69 3.90 16.75 -3.11
C GLU A 69 4.48 15.98 -4.30
N VAL A 70 3.66 15.12 -4.90
CA VAL A 70 3.94 14.41 -6.15
C VAL A 70 2.87 14.82 -7.17
N LYS A 71 3.30 15.33 -8.31
CA LYS A 71 2.39 15.77 -9.38
C LYS A 71 1.79 14.58 -10.12
N GLY A 72 0.56 14.73 -10.63
CA GLY A 72 -0.14 13.66 -11.36
C GLY A 72 0.64 13.15 -12.58
N ASP A 73 1.35 14.01 -13.31
CA ASP A 73 2.18 13.60 -14.45
C ASP A 73 3.34 12.66 -14.04
N GLU A 74 3.87 12.76 -12.83
CA GLU A 74 4.91 11.87 -12.29
C GLU A 74 4.37 10.47 -11.95
N LEU A 75 3.07 10.37 -11.67
CA LEU A 75 2.38 9.10 -11.41
C LEU A 75 1.99 8.40 -12.70
N THR A 76 1.80 9.16 -13.78
CA THR A 76 1.29 8.66 -15.06
C THR A 76 2.37 8.41 -16.10
N THR A 77 3.63 8.67 -15.79
CA THR A 77 4.77 8.39 -16.70
C THR A 77 5.04 6.90 -16.80
N VAL A 78 5.21 6.22 -15.67
CA VAL A 78 5.32 4.75 -15.59
C VAL A 78 4.14 4.26 -14.76
N LYS A 79 3.14 3.67 -15.43
CA LYS A 79 1.86 3.33 -14.79
C LYS A 79 1.84 1.89 -14.31
N ASP A 80 1.31 1.69 -13.11
CA ASP A 80 0.90 0.41 -12.56
C ASP A 80 -0.63 0.31 -12.55
N ALA A 81 -1.19 -0.90 -12.47
CA ALA A 81 -2.63 -1.08 -12.32
C ALA A 81 -3.13 -0.52 -10.98
N ASN A 82 -2.33 -0.66 -9.93
CA ASN A 82 -2.48 0.05 -8.67
C ASN A 82 -1.46 1.19 -8.61
N PHE A 83 -1.89 2.41 -8.88
CA PHE A 83 -1.02 3.59 -8.98
C PHE A 83 -0.26 3.92 -7.69
N MET A 84 -0.65 3.35 -6.54
CA MET A 84 0.07 3.52 -5.29
C MET A 84 1.50 2.95 -5.36
N ASN A 85 1.72 1.90 -6.17
CA ASN A 85 3.06 1.36 -6.41
C ASN A 85 4.00 2.38 -7.06
N SER A 86 3.46 3.32 -7.85
CA SER A 86 4.23 4.38 -8.50
C SER A 86 4.80 5.44 -7.54
N LEU A 87 4.40 5.44 -6.26
CA LEU A 87 4.98 6.33 -5.23
C LEU A 87 6.27 5.78 -4.62
N ALA A 88 6.57 4.49 -4.78
CA ALA A 88 7.74 3.87 -4.17
C ALA A 88 9.03 4.61 -4.57
N GLY A 89 9.82 5.02 -3.57
CA GLY A 89 11.07 5.77 -3.76
C GLY A 89 10.93 7.26 -4.13
N LYS A 90 9.72 7.74 -4.48
CA LYS A 90 9.49 9.17 -4.82
C LYS A 90 9.28 10.05 -3.60
N VAL A 91 8.87 9.47 -2.48
CA VAL A 91 8.54 10.17 -1.23
C VAL A 91 9.39 9.61 -0.09
N ALA A 92 10.06 10.50 0.65
CA ALA A 92 10.82 10.09 1.83
C ALA A 92 9.89 9.70 3.00
N GLY A 93 10.27 8.69 3.79
CA GLY A 93 9.51 8.23 4.97
C GLY A 93 8.31 7.34 4.67
N VAL A 94 8.09 6.96 3.41
CA VAL A 94 7.02 6.05 2.98
C VAL A 94 7.61 4.71 2.55
N ASN A 95 7.12 3.63 3.16
CA ASN A 95 7.46 2.27 2.78
C ASN A 95 6.27 1.66 2.02
N ILE A 96 6.51 1.29 0.76
CA ILE A 96 5.50 0.72 -0.13
C ILE A 96 5.93 -0.70 -0.50
N ASN A 97 5.03 -1.65 -0.25
CA ASN A 97 5.22 -3.04 -0.64
C ASN A 97 4.11 -3.43 -1.61
N ALA A 98 4.50 -3.79 -2.83
CA ALA A 98 3.57 -4.28 -3.84
C ALA A 98 3.06 -5.68 -3.49
N SER A 99 1.80 -5.94 -3.78
CA SER A 99 1.20 -7.25 -3.56
C SER A 99 1.76 -8.30 -4.52
N SER A 100 2.00 -9.51 -4.02
CA SER A 100 2.28 -10.71 -4.81
C SER A 100 1.02 -11.33 -5.42
N SER A 101 -0.16 -10.75 -5.22
CA SER A 101 -1.42 -11.29 -5.76
C SER A 101 -1.62 -11.00 -7.25
N GLY A 102 -0.68 -10.33 -7.90
CA GLY A 102 -0.74 -9.99 -9.32
C GLY A 102 -1.43 -8.66 -9.60
N VAL A 103 -1.95 -8.52 -10.81
CA VAL A 103 -2.53 -7.27 -11.29
C VAL A 103 -3.79 -6.90 -10.50
N GLY A 104 -3.84 -5.68 -9.96
CA GLY A 104 -4.96 -5.21 -9.14
C GLY A 104 -4.89 -5.60 -7.66
N GLY A 105 -3.83 -6.30 -7.22
CA GLY A 105 -3.59 -6.61 -5.81
C GLY A 105 -3.43 -5.37 -4.94
N ALA A 106 -3.76 -5.50 -3.66
CA ALA A 106 -3.68 -4.40 -2.70
C ALA A 106 -2.22 -4.05 -2.33
N THR A 107 -1.95 -2.77 -2.09
CA THR A 107 -0.61 -2.26 -1.77
C THR A 107 -0.54 -1.91 -0.29
N ARG A 108 0.54 -2.33 0.37
CA ARG A 108 0.85 -1.89 1.74
C ARG A 108 1.58 -0.56 1.72
N VAL A 109 1.04 0.44 2.41
CA VAL A 109 1.65 1.77 2.51
C VAL A 109 1.79 2.17 3.97
N VAL A 110 3.01 2.21 4.48
CA VAL A 110 3.33 2.54 5.88
C VAL A 110 4.24 3.75 5.95
N MET A 111 3.88 4.71 6.81
CA MET A 111 4.64 5.93 7.02
C MET A 111 5.28 5.96 8.41
N ARG A 112 6.61 6.24 8.45
CA ARG A 112 7.37 6.39 9.70
C ARG A 112 7.23 5.20 10.65
N GLY A 113 7.17 3.98 10.07
CA GLY A 113 7.15 2.71 10.80
C GLY A 113 5.80 2.29 11.37
N THR A 114 5.77 1.07 11.90
CA THR A 114 4.61 0.42 12.51
C THR A 114 4.36 1.00 13.91
N LYS A 115 3.13 1.39 14.22
CA LYS A 115 2.76 2.12 15.44
C LYS A 115 1.85 1.33 16.36
N SER A 116 0.94 0.53 15.83
CA SER A 116 -0.05 -0.25 16.59
C SER A 116 0.21 -1.74 16.46
N ILE A 117 0.01 -2.47 17.56
CA ILE A 117 0.14 -3.93 17.66
C ILE A 117 -1.11 -4.62 17.11
N SER A 118 -2.28 -4.01 17.26
CA SER A 118 -3.57 -4.62 16.95
C SER A 118 -4.27 -4.03 15.74
N SER A 119 -3.91 -2.78 15.35
CA SER A 119 -4.56 -2.10 14.23
C SER A 119 -3.79 -2.25 12.92
N ASP A 120 -4.46 -1.93 11.82
CA ASP A 120 -3.84 -1.68 10.54
C ASP A 120 -2.94 -0.43 10.64
N ASN A 121 -1.72 -0.54 10.14
CA ASN A 121 -0.74 0.53 10.14
C ASN A 121 -0.65 1.25 8.78
N ASN A 122 -1.57 0.98 7.86
CA ASN A 122 -1.62 1.62 6.55
C ASN A 122 -2.05 3.09 6.64
N ALA A 123 -1.59 3.89 5.69
CA ALA A 123 -1.94 5.30 5.59
C ALA A 123 -3.42 5.52 5.28
N LEU A 124 -3.98 6.62 5.78
CA LEU A 124 -5.31 7.07 5.42
C LEU A 124 -5.29 7.75 4.03
N TYR A 125 -6.20 7.35 3.16
CA TYR A 125 -6.41 8.03 1.88
C TYR A 125 -7.53 9.06 1.97
N VAL A 126 -7.29 10.21 1.37
CA VAL A 126 -8.22 11.35 1.37
C VAL A 126 -8.33 11.89 -0.04
N ILE A 127 -9.53 12.01 -0.60
CA ILE A 127 -9.76 12.57 -1.93
C ILE A 127 -10.52 13.90 -1.79
N ASP A 128 -9.93 14.97 -2.33
CA ASP A 128 -10.49 16.33 -2.28
C ASP A 128 -10.90 16.77 -0.86
N GLY A 129 -10.09 16.40 0.13
CA GLY A 129 -10.28 16.75 1.53
C GLY A 129 -11.22 15.85 2.33
N VAL A 130 -11.80 14.80 1.71
CA VAL A 130 -12.70 13.84 2.37
C VAL A 130 -12.04 12.47 2.46
N PRO A 131 -11.93 11.87 3.66
CA PRO A 131 -11.43 10.51 3.82
C PRO A 131 -12.26 9.50 3.02
N ILE A 132 -11.60 8.53 2.39
CA ILE A 132 -12.27 7.45 1.69
C ILE A 132 -12.28 6.18 2.52
N PHE A 133 -13.27 5.36 2.24
CA PHE A 133 -13.38 4.04 2.79
C PHE A 133 -12.52 3.07 1.98
N ASN A 134 -11.45 2.61 2.58
CA ASN A 134 -10.49 1.69 1.94
C ASN A 134 -10.49 0.37 2.71
N ILE A 135 -11.53 -0.48 2.47
CA ILE A 135 -11.53 -1.83 3.05
C ILE A 135 -10.60 -2.71 2.26
N ASN A 136 -9.67 -3.30 2.97
CA ASN A 136 -8.91 -4.44 2.51
C ASN A 136 -9.32 -5.66 3.38
N LYS A 137 -10.12 -6.56 2.85
CA LYS A 137 -10.58 -7.78 3.54
C LYS A 137 -9.87 -9.06 3.04
N GLY A 138 -8.71 -8.92 2.45
CA GLY A 138 -7.93 -10.04 1.95
C GLY A 138 -6.60 -10.19 2.68
N ASP A 139 -6.60 -10.08 4.01
CA ASP A 139 -5.37 -10.24 4.77
C ASP A 139 -4.95 -11.72 4.78
N ILE A 140 -3.88 -11.99 4.05
CA ILE A 140 -3.30 -13.33 3.93
C ILE A 140 -2.33 -13.51 5.08
N SER A 141 -2.70 -14.33 6.03
CA SER A 141 -1.86 -14.66 7.18
C SER A 141 -1.71 -16.17 7.33
N GLY A 142 -0.45 -16.63 7.43
CA GLY A 142 -0.16 -18.03 7.72
C GLY A 142 0.14 -18.90 6.51
N GLN A 143 0.21 -20.21 6.75
CA GLN A 143 0.56 -21.25 5.79
C GLN A 143 -0.56 -21.51 4.78
N TYR A 144 -1.81 -21.40 5.23
CA TYR A 144 -3.00 -21.65 4.45
C TYR A 144 -3.67 -20.33 4.11
N SER A 145 -3.58 -19.91 2.86
CA SER A 145 -4.07 -18.61 2.46
C SER A 145 -5.53 -18.63 2.02
N VAL A 146 -6.17 -17.45 2.17
CA VAL A 146 -7.46 -17.15 1.55
C VAL A 146 -7.24 -16.42 0.22
N GLN A 147 -8.29 -16.35 -0.61
CA GLN A 147 -8.23 -15.60 -1.85
C GLN A 147 -8.02 -14.11 -1.56
N PRO A 148 -7.00 -13.48 -2.16
CA PRO A 148 -6.72 -12.06 -1.98
C PRO A 148 -7.79 -11.19 -2.61
N ARG A 149 -7.90 -9.94 -2.16
CA ARG A 149 -8.80 -8.93 -2.70
C ARG A 149 -8.00 -7.67 -3.04
N GLY A 150 -8.51 -6.89 -3.99
CA GLY A 150 -8.01 -5.55 -4.26
C GLY A 150 -8.40 -4.57 -3.14
N GLU A 151 -7.98 -3.31 -3.28
CA GLU A 151 -8.26 -2.24 -2.34
C GLU A 151 -9.04 -1.10 -2.98
N GLY A 152 -9.76 -0.30 -2.16
CA GLY A 152 -10.63 0.75 -2.66
C GLY A 152 -9.91 1.94 -3.29
N ILE A 153 -8.64 2.20 -2.94
CA ILE A 153 -7.87 3.28 -3.56
C ILE A 153 -7.46 2.95 -4.99
N SER A 154 -7.26 1.68 -5.32
CA SER A 154 -6.92 1.24 -6.68
C SER A 154 -8.05 1.49 -7.69
N ASP A 155 -9.28 1.77 -7.23
CA ASP A 155 -10.42 2.08 -8.09
C ASP A 155 -10.28 3.44 -8.80
N ILE A 156 -9.45 4.35 -8.27
CA ILE A 156 -9.28 5.71 -8.83
C ILE A 156 -8.44 5.65 -10.11
N ASN A 157 -8.89 6.38 -11.14
CA ASN A 157 -8.12 6.56 -12.36
C ASN A 157 -6.96 7.53 -12.11
N PRO A 158 -5.68 7.11 -12.26
CA PRO A 158 -4.53 7.99 -12.04
C PRO A 158 -4.50 9.21 -12.99
N GLU A 159 -5.12 9.12 -14.16
CA GLU A 159 -5.25 10.25 -15.08
C GLU A 159 -6.15 11.38 -14.57
N ASP A 160 -7.02 11.10 -13.59
CA ASP A 160 -7.88 12.10 -12.96
C ASP A 160 -7.20 12.80 -11.78
N ILE A 161 -5.98 12.40 -11.40
CA ILE A 161 -5.22 12.98 -10.30
C ILE A 161 -4.44 14.20 -10.79
N GLU A 162 -4.61 15.35 -10.11
CA GLU A 162 -3.81 16.55 -10.34
C GLU A 162 -2.51 16.51 -9.53
N SER A 163 -2.62 16.17 -8.24
CA SER A 163 -1.47 16.01 -7.34
C SER A 163 -1.81 15.10 -6.15
N MET A 164 -0.75 14.59 -5.52
CA MET A 164 -0.82 13.89 -4.24
C MET A 164 0.09 14.57 -3.24
N SER A 165 -0.45 14.90 -2.06
CA SER A 165 0.32 15.44 -0.94
C SER A 165 0.41 14.38 0.16
N VAL A 166 1.63 14.04 0.56
CA VAL A 166 1.90 13.05 1.59
C VAL A 166 2.18 13.75 2.92
N LEU A 167 1.31 13.49 3.90
CA LEU A 167 1.36 14.01 5.25
C LEU A 167 1.85 12.91 6.19
N SER A 168 3.16 12.78 6.35
CA SER A 168 3.76 11.65 7.10
C SER A 168 3.61 11.80 8.62
N GLY A 169 3.48 13.03 9.12
CA GLY A 169 3.46 13.32 10.56
C GLY A 169 2.05 13.49 11.14
N PRO A 170 1.84 13.09 12.42
CA PRO A 170 0.58 13.32 13.13
C PRO A 170 0.14 14.77 13.19
N ALA A 171 1.07 15.74 13.22
CA ALA A 171 0.72 17.16 13.24
C ALA A 171 -0.05 17.60 11.99
N ALA A 172 0.36 17.08 10.83
CA ALA A 172 -0.33 17.32 9.56
C ALA A 172 -1.69 16.62 9.48
N ALA A 173 -1.83 15.50 10.18
CA ALA A 173 -2.96 14.60 10.11
C ALA A 173 -4.01 14.85 11.22
N ALA A 174 -3.69 15.66 12.23
CA ALA A 174 -4.53 15.87 13.44
C ALA A 174 -5.99 16.24 13.11
N LEU A 175 -6.21 16.99 12.03
CA LEU A 175 -7.57 17.41 11.60
C LEU A 175 -8.42 16.26 11.02
N TYR A 176 -7.82 15.09 10.72
CA TYR A 176 -8.56 13.91 10.26
C TYR A 176 -8.89 12.91 11.38
N GLY A 177 -8.45 13.19 12.62
CA GLY A 177 -8.79 12.41 13.80
C GLY A 177 -8.07 11.06 13.91
N SER A 178 -8.73 10.08 14.52
CA SER A 178 -8.13 8.79 14.88
C SER A 178 -7.62 7.96 13.69
N ASN A 179 -8.23 8.09 12.53
CA ASN A 179 -7.84 7.30 11.34
C ASN A 179 -6.53 7.79 10.71
N ALA A 180 -6.02 8.95 11.12
CA ALA A 180 -4.85 9.59 10.51
C ALA A 180 -3.53 9.36 11.29
N ALA A 181 -3.53 8.56 12.35
CA ALA A 181 -2.35 8.29 13.17
C ALA A 181 -1.18 7.69 12.37
N SER A 182 -1.48 6.90 11.33
CA SER A 182 -0.48 6.27 10.45
C SER A 182 0.00 7.16 9.31
N GLY A 183 -0.47 8.42 9.22
CA GLY A 183 -0.20 9.35 8.13
C GLY A 183 -1.35 9.42 7.13
N VAL A 184 -1.30 10.41 6.25
CA VAL A 184 -2.36 10.70 5.28
C VAL A 184 -1.79 10.93 3.89
N ILE A 185 -2.42 10.34 2.88
CA ILE A 185 -2.19 10.65 1.47
C ILE A 185 -3.39 11.42 0.96
N LEU A 186 -3.17 12.70 0.67
CA LEU A 186 -4.19 13.59 0.08
C LEU A 186 -4.10 13.51 -1.43
N ILE A 187 -5.19 13.17 -2.07
CA ILE A 187 -5.32 13.10 -3.52
C ILE A 187 -6.20 14.27 -3.95
N THR A 188 -5.66 15.13 -4.78
CA THR A 188 -6.41 16.22 -5.42
C THR A 188 -6.77 15.80 -6.83
N THR A 189 -8.06 15.80 -7.15
CA THR A 189 -8.54 15.44 -8.49
C THR A 189 -8.59 16.65 -9.42
N LYS A 190 -8.42 16.38 -10.73
CA LYS A 190 -8.46 17.40 -11.78
C LYS A 190 -9.81 18.11 -11.81
N LYS A 191 -9.77 19.42 -12.11
CA LYS A 191 -10.92 20.28 -12.36
C LYS A 191 -10.89 20.79 -13.79
N GLY A 192 -12.02 21.31 -14.27
CA GLY A 192 -12.06 22.12 -15.48
C GLY A 192 -11.13 23.33 -15.33
N LYS A 193 -10.57 23.80 -16.42
CA LYS A 193 -9.72 25.00 -16.45
C LYS A 193 -10.34 26.03 -17.37
N GLU A 194 -10.17 27.30 -17.03
CA GLU A 194 -10.54 28.42 -17.89
C GLU A 194 -9.77 28.34 -19.21
N GLY A 195 -10.46 28.66 -20.32
CA GLY A 195 -9.88 28.68 -21.65
C GLY A 195 -10.62 27.80 -22.66
N THR A 196 -9.99 27.63 -23.81
CA THR A 196 -10.50 26.75 -24.88
C THR A 196 -10.63 25.30 -24.43
N ALA A 197 -11.57 24.59 -25.02
CA ALA A 197 -11.75 23.17 -24.77
C ALA A 197 -10.44 22.39 -25.06
N LYS A 198 -10.01 21.61 -24.08
CA LYS A 198 -8.80 20.80 -24.16
C LYS A 198 -9.16 19.32 -24.04
N VAL A 199 -9.00 18.60 -25.14
CA VAL A 199 -9.20 17.15 -25.17
C VAL A 199 -7.85 16.47 -25.07
N THR A 200 -7.74 15.53 -24.12
CA THR A 200 -6.53 14.71 -23.95
C THR A 200 -6.89 13.25 -24.14
N ILE A 201 -6.18 12.56 -25.01
CA ILE A 201 -6.27 11.12 -25.25
C ILE A 201 -4.94 10.51 -24.84
N SER A 202 -4.96 9.51 -23.99
CA SER A 202 -3.77 8.78 -23.59
C SER A 202 -3.98 7.26 -23.66
N ASN A 203 -2.96 6.56 -24.13
CA ASN A 203 -2.84 5.11 -24.07
C ASN A 203 -1.54 4.77 -23.34
N ASN A 204 -1.60 3.81 -22.45
CA ASN A 204 -0.42 3.19 -21.86
C ASN A 204 -0.57 1.67 -21.99
N SER A 205 0.37 1.04 -22.68
CA SER A 205 0.42 -0.41 -22.88
C SER A 205 1.70 -0.95 -22.28
N THR A 206 1.56 -1.87 -21.33
CA THR A 206 2.67 -2.45 -20.57
C THR A 206 2.62 -3.98 -20.67
N PHE A 207 3.80 -4.59 -20.81
CA PHE A 207 4.02 -6.03 -20.90
C PHE A 207 4.92 -6.46 -19.76
N SER A 208 4.51 -7.49 -19.03
CA SER A 208 5.16 -7.93 -17.81
C SER A 208 5.61 -9.38 -17.88
N SER A 209 6.72 -9.68 -17.21
CA SER A 209 7.23 -11.04 -17.02
C SER A 209 7.80 -11.19 -15.61
N PRO A 210 8.05 -12.42 -15.11
CA PRO A 210 8.68 -12.63 -13.82
C PRO A 210 10.00 -11.87 -13.69
N PHE A 211 10.23 -11.23 -12.55
CA PHE A 211 11.45 -10.46 -12.27
C PHE A 211 12.47 -11.28 -11.48
N ILE A 212 12.13 -11.70 -10.27
CA ILE A 212 12.98 -12.52 -9.43
C ILE A 212 12.26 -13.84 -9.13
N MET A 213 12.93 -14.93 -9.38
CA MET A 213 12.46 -16.29 -9.11
C MET A 213 13.56 -17.09 -8.42
N PRO A 214 13.22 -18.13 -7.63
CA PRO A 214 14.18 -19.09 -7.11
C PRO A 214 14.98 -19.76 -8.26
N GLU A 215 16.18 -20.25 -7.93
CA GLU A 215 17.00 -20.99 -8.88
C GLU A 215 16.68 -22.48 -8.79
N PHE A 216 16.33 -23.08 -9.93
CA PHE A 216 15.98 -24.48 -10.04
C PHE A 216 17.17 -25.32 -10.52
N GLN A 217 17.21 -26.58 -10.10
CA GLN A 217 18.15 -27.55 -10.63
C GLN A 217 17.57 -28.27 -11.86
N THR A 218 18.43 -28.69 -12.75
CA THR A 218 18.09 -29.39 -13.99
C THR A 218 18.96 -30.66 -14.24
N SER A 219 19.80 -31.02 -13.26
CA SER A 219 20.79 -32.06 -13.43
C SER A 219 20.37 -33.42 -12.88
N TYR A 220 19.45 -33.44 -11.90
CA TYR A 220 19.05 -34.70 -11.23
C TYR A 220 17.55 -34.93 -11.44
N ILE A 221 17.19 -36.18 -11.71
CA ILE A 221 15.79 -36.57 -11.92
C ILE A 221 15.18 -37.14 -10.62
N ASN A 222 13.91 -37.47 -10.64
CA ASN A 222 13.24 -38.21 -9.59
C ASN A 222 13.49 -39.73 -9.73
N ARG A 223 13.32 -40.47 -8.66
CA ARG A 223 13.18 -41.95 -8.73
C ARG A 223 11.78 -42.28 -9.26
N ALA A 224 11.65 -43.42 -9.95
CA ALA A 224 10.37 -43.85 -10.48
C ALA A 224 9.26 -43.85 -9.41
N GLY A 225 8.15 -43.21 -9.69
CA GLY A 225 7.01 -43.08 -8.77
C GLY A 225 7.20 -42.08 -7.63
N SER A 226 8.35 -41.40 -7.50
CA SER A 226 8.58 -40.35 -6.50
C SER A 226 8.32 -38.97 -7.09
N PHE A 227 7.64 -38.14 -6.33
CA PHE A 227 7.46 -36.73 -6.72
C PHE A 227 8.72 -35.89 -6.42
N ALA A 228 9.54 -36.29 -5.46
CA ALA A 228 10.80 -35.60 -5.13
C ALA A 228 11.94 -36.00 -6.10
N SER A 229 12.75 -35.01 -6.52
CA SER A 229 13.81 -35.16 -7.51
C SER A 229 15.13 -35.60 -6.88
N TRP A 230 15.08 -36.71 -6.12
CA TRP A 230 16.22 -37.32 -5.41
C TRP A 230 16.77 -38.55 -6.13
N GLY A 231 16.61 -38.68 -7.43
CA GLY A 231 17.16 -39.73 -8.24
C GLY A 231 18.57 -39.43 -8.77
N ASP A 232 18.96 -40.18 -9.79
CA ASP A 232 20.29 -40.12 -10.38
C ASP A 232 20.50 -38.85 -11.22
N LYS A 233 21.76 -38.58 -11.57
CA LYS A 233 22.10 -37.51 -12.51
C LYS A 233 21.53 -37.85 -13.88
N ALA A 234 20.77 -36.92 -14.47
CA ALA A 234 20.15 -37.13 -15.76
C ALA A 234 21.20 -37.31 -16.88
N PRO A 235 20.95 -38.18 -17.88
CA PRO A 235 21.74 -38.19 -19.10
C PRO A 235 21.71 -36.85 -19.78
N SER A 236 22.81 -36.45 -20.43
CA SER A 236 22.97 -35.12 -21.07
C SER A 236 21.94 -34.75 -22.15
N MET A 237 21.07 -35.65 -22.54
CA MET A 237 20.02 -35.50 -23.53
C MET A 237 18.61 -35.35 -22.92
N PHE A 238 18.49 -35.29 -21.60
CA PHE A 238 17.21 -35.16 -20.94
C PHE A 238 16.80 -33.68 -20.89
N GLY A 239 15.73 -33.31 -21.61
CA GLY A 239 15.13 -31.97 -21.50
C GLY A 239 14.44 -31.83 -20.15
N SER A 240 15.02 -31.07 -19.26
CA SER A 240 14.38 -30.79 -17.97
C SER A 240 13.34 -29.70 -18.13
N TYR A 241 12.23 -29.83 -17.38
CA TYR A 241 11.24 -28.79 -17.23
C TYR A 241 11.82 -27.54 -16.54
N ASP A 242 11.61 -26.34 -17.14
CA ASP A 242 11.89 -25.06 -16.47
C ASP A 242 10.56 -24.47 -15.96
N PRO A 243 10.40 -24.28 -14.64
CA PRO A 243 9.21 -23.65 -14.07
C PRO A 243 8.89 -22.26 -14.62
N LYS A 244 9.85 -21.59 -15.25
CA LYS A 244 9.60 -20.29 -15.91
C LYS A 244 8.64 -20.40 -17.09
N ASP A 245 8.58 -21.56 -17.76
CA ASP A 245 7.72 -21.78 -18.91
C ASP A 245 6.22 -21.89 -18.55
N PHE A 246 5.92 -21.98 -17.26
CA PHE A 246 4.54 -21.91 -16.76
C PHE A 246 3.94 -20.49 -16.90
N PHE A 247 4.78 -19.47 -16.86
CA PHE A 247 4.33 -18.08 -16.84
C PHE A 247 4.16 -17.51 -18.25
N ASN A 248 3.07 -16.77 -18.43
CA ASN A 248 2.77 -16.03 -19.64
C ASN A 248 3.33 -14.59 -19.57
N THR A 249 3.28 -13.87 -20.68
CA THR A 249 3.45 -12.42 -20.67
C THR A 249 2.17 -11.77 -20.17
N GLY A 250 2.25 -11.10 -19.01
CA GLY A 250 1.16 -10.29 -18.50
C GLY A 250 1.02 -9.00 -19.31
N THR A 251 -0.20 -8.49 -19.42
CA THR A 251 -0.49 -7.23 -20.15
C THR A 251 -1.26 -6.27 -19.23
N ASN A 252 -1.03 -4.96 -19.40
CA ASN A 252 -1.81 -3.91 -18.75
C ASN A 252 -2.00 -2.76 -19.74
N ILE A 253 -3.21 -2.65 -20.29
CA ILE A 253 -3.58 -1.67 -21.31
C ILE A 253 -4.54 -0.67 -20.67
N GLN A 254 -4.10 0.58 -20.58
CA GLN A 254 -4.86 1.68 -20.00
C GLN A 254 -5.13 2.74 -21.07
N ASN A 255 -6.40 3.05 -21.29
CA ASN A 255 -6.83 4.13 -22.18
C ASN A 255 -7.57 5.18 -21.40
N ASN A 256 -7.37 6.44 -21.73
CA ASN A 256 -8.10 7.52 -21.12
C ASN A 256 -8.40 8.63 -22.14
N ILE A 257 -9.62 9.15 -22.07
CA ILE A 257 -10.04 10.35 -22.80
C ILE A 257 -10.58 11.34 -21.77
N SER A 258 -10.04 12.54 -21.77
CA SER A 258 -10.54 13.61 -20.89
C SER A 258 -10.77 14.91 -21.65
N LEU A 259 -11.79 15.66 -21.20
CA LEU A 259 -12.14 16.98 -21.67
C LEU A 259 -12.08 17.96 -20.50
N SER A 260 -11.34 19.05 -20.66
CA SER A 260 -11.34 20.18 -19.76
C SER A 260 -11.76 21.43 -20.52
N VAL A 261 -12.81 22.11 -20.06
CA VAL A 261 -13.36 23.31 -20.69
C VAL A 261 -13.91 24.22 -19.62
N GLY A 262 -13.86 25.53 -19.86
CA GLY A 262 -14.45 26.43 -18.90
C GLY A 262 -14.27 27.92 -19.25
N SER A 263 -15.07 28.71 -18.56
CA SER A 263 -14.94 30.17 -18.44
C SER A 263 -14.45 30.51 -17.03
N ASP A 264 -14.31 31.81 -16.75
CA ASP A 264 -14.08 32.34 -15.42
C ASP A 264 -15.14 31.88 -14.38
N LYS A 265 -16.38 31.62 -14.83
CA LYS A 265 -17.53 31.29 -13.96
C LYS A 265 -17.97 29.85 -13.95
N ASN A 266 -17.65 29.10 -14.99
CA ASN A 266 -18.07 27.70 -15.09
C ASN A 266 -16.94 26.87 -15.70
N GLN A 267 -16.50 25.83 -15.00
CA GLN A 267 -15.41 24.96 -15.40
C GLN A 267 -15.86 23.50 -15.29
N THR A 268 -15.72 22.77 -16.37
CA THR A 268 -16.15 21.36 -16.46
C THR A 268 -14.98 20.48 -16.84
N TYR A 269 -14.85 19.36 -16.12
CA TYR A 269 -13.94 18.26 -16.41
C TYR A 269 -14.74 16.97 -16.61
N LEU A 270 -14.45 16.25 -17.69
CA LEU A 270 -15.01 14.95 -18.00
C LEU A 270 -13.86 13.97 -18.28
N SER A 271 -13.98 12.73 -17.81
CA SER A 271 -12.99 11.69 -18.09
C SER A 271 -13.66 10.32 -18.23
N VAL A 272 -13.17 9.54 -19.19
CA VAL A 272 -13.49 8.13 -19.37
C VAL A 272 -12.19 7.36 -19.44
N GLY A 273 -12.00 6.42 -18.53
CA GLY A 273 -10.81 5.60 -18.45
C GLY A 273 -11.13 4.11 -18.49
N THR A 274 -10.27 3.33 -19.13
CA THR A 274 -10.31 1.86 -19.10
C THR A 274 -8.96 1.31 -18.68
N THR A 275 -8.97 0.24 -17.90
CA THR A 275 -7.81 -0.58 -17.57
C THR A 275 -8.19 -2.02 -17.85
N ASN A 276 -7.48 -2.67 -18.79
CA ASN A 276 -7.66 -4.08 -19.11
C ASN A 276 -6.30 -4.76 -18.92
N ALA A 277 -6.22 -5.68 -17.98
CA ALA A 277 -4.97 -6.31 -17.63
C ALA A 277 -5.10 -7.82 -17.43
N THR A 278 -4.07 -8.56 -17.85
CA THR A 278 -3.92 -9.99 -17.61
C THR A 278 -2.66 -10.25 -16.80
N GLY A 279 -2.73 -11.18 -15.85
CA GLY A 279 -1.59 -11.58 -15.04
C GLY A 279 -0.59 -12.44 -15.82
N ILE A 280 0.58 -12.68 -15.23
CA ILE A 280 1.58 -13.63 -15.75
C ILE A 280 1.16 -15.09 -15.56
N ILE A 281 0.16 -15.37 -14.71
CA ILE A 281 -0.47 -16.68 -14.58
C ILE A 281 -1.73 -16.68 -15.43
N GLN A 282 -1.90 -17.72 -16.21
CA GLN A 282 -3.05 -17.88 -17.09
C GLN A 282 -4.36 -17.72 -16.31
N ASN A 283 -5.38 -17.11 -16.94
CA ASN A 283 -6.71 -16.90 -16.40
C ASN A 283 -6.81 -15.92 -15.23
N SER A 284 -5.70 -15.24 -14.86
CA SER A 284 -5.75 -14.09 -13.95
C SER A 284 -6.04 -12.81 -14.75
N LYS A 285 -7.05 -12.04 -14.34
CA LYS A 285 -7.54 -10.89 -15.07
C LYS A 285 -8.00 -9.77 -14.14
N TYR A 286 -7.83 -8.52 -14.61
CA TYR A 286 -8.31 -7.31 -13.95
C TYR A 286 -8.82 -6.31 -14.99
N ASP A 287 -10.11 -6.00 -14.94
CA ASP A 287 -10.75 -4.99 -15.78
C ASP A 287 -11.35 -3.89 -14.91
N ARG A 288 -11.14 -2.63 -15.32
CA ARG A 288 -11.72 -1.46 -14.65
C ARG A 288 -12.14 -0.42 -15.67
N TYR A 289 -13.33 0.14 -15.47
CA TYR A 289 -13.94 1.19 -16.27
C TYR A 289 -14.32 2.34 -15.37
N ASN A 290 -13.80 3.53 -15.64
CA ASN A 290 -14.03 4.74 -14.86
C ASN A 290 -14.76 5.77 -15.72
N PHE A 291 -15.77 6.39 -15.15
CA PHE A 291 -16.41 7.60 -15.67
C PHE A 291 -16.38 8.68 -14.59
N THR A 292 -15.86 9.87 -14.91
CA THR A 292 -15.76 10.99 -13.97
C THR A 292 -16.29 12.26 -14.60
N VAL A 293 -17.13 12.99 -13.87
CA VAL A 293 -17.57 14.34 -14.22
C VAL A 293 -17.37 15.25 -13.02
N ARG A 294 -16.84 16.44 -13.25
CA ARG A 294 -16.72 17.48 -12.23
C ARG A 294 -17.03 18.84 -12.84
N ASN A 295 -17.87 19.60 -12.16
CA ASN A 295 -18.22 20.96 -12.55
C ASN A 295 -18.02 21.90 -11.36
N THR A 296 -17.37 23.01 -11.61
CA THR A 296 -17.23 24.11 -10.64
C THR A 296 -17.87 25.36 -11.23
N THR A 297 -18.86 25.91 -10.56
CA THR A 297 -19.63 27.08 -11.02
C THR A 297 -19.61 28.15 -9.96
N SER A 298 -19.29 29.40 -10.36
CA SER A 298 -19.37 30.60 -9.54
C SER A 298 -20.59 31.42 -9.94
N PHE A 299 -21.35 31.90 -8.96
CA PHE A 299 -22.57 32.68 -9.13
C PHE A 299 -22.74 33.72 -8.01
N LEU A 300 -23.82 34.54 -8.03
CA LEU A 300 -24.05 35.66 -7.12
C LEU A 300 -22.88 36.66 -7.11
N LYS A 301 -22.38 37.06 -8.30
CA LYS A 301 -21.22 37.96 -8.46
C LYS A 301 -19.96 37.38 -7.80
N ASP A 302 -19.72 36.09 -8.06
CA ASP A 302 -18.59 35.29 -7.59
C ASP A 302 -18.52 35.07 -6.07
N LYS A 303 -19.56 35.46 -5.33
CA LYS A 303 -19.64 35.19 -3.89
C LYS A 303 -19.97 33.76 -3.52
N MET A 304 -20.50 32.98 -4.45
CA MET A 304 -20.89 31.60 -4.19
C MET A 304 -20.30 30.68 -5.23
N THR A 305 -19.61 29.62 -4.76
CA THR A 305 -18.98 28.60 -5.61
C THR A 305 -19.58 27.25 -5.28
N LEU A 306 -20.10 26.58 -6.29
CA LEU A 306 -20.58 25.19 -6.22
C LEU A 306 -19.62 24.32 -7.01
N ASP A 307 -19.07 23.27 -6.35
CA ASP A 307 -18.21 22.24 -6.95
C ASP A 307 -18.90 20.88 -6.77
N VAL A 308 -19.35 20.28 -7.87
CA VAL A 308 -20.04 18.99 -7.90
C VAL A 308 -19.19 18.01 -8.66
N GLY A 309 -18.94 16.86 -8.05
CA GLY A 309 -18.22 15.74 -8.66
C GLY A 309 -19.01 14.45 -8.57
N PHE A 310 -18.94 13.66 -9.63
CA PHE A 310 -19.49 12.32 -9.68
C PHE A 310 -18.53 11.39 -10.41
N SER A 311 -18.27 10.22 -9.81
CA SER A 311 -17.48 9.16 -10.43
C SER A 311 -18.24 7.85 -10.33
N TYR A 312 -18.26 7.08 -11.42
CA TYR A 312 -18.81 5.75 -11.49
C TYR A 312 -17.75 4.77 -11.98
N ILE A 313 -17.61 3.66 -11.28
CA ILE A 313 -16.54 2.69 -11.48
C ILE A 313 -17.15 1.30 -11.54
N VAL A 314 -16.78 0.55 -12.58
CA VAL A 314 -17.04 -0.88 -12.69
C VAL A 314 -15.69 -1.58 -12.72
N GLN A 315 -15.50 -2.56 -11.84
CA GLN A 315 -14.30 -3.36 -11.77
C GLN A 315 -14.67 -4.83 -11.73
N GLU A 316 -13.86 -5.64 -12.40
CA GLU A 316 -13.95 -7.10 -12.31
C GLU A 316 -12.52 -7.64 -12.18
N ASP A 317 -12.28 -8.40 -11.12
CA ASP A 317 -11.07 -9.19 -10.97
C ASP A 317 -11.40 -10.68 -11.01
N ARG A 318 -10.46 -11.48 -11.47
CA ARG A 318 -10.57 -12.92 -11.57
C ARG A 318 -9.25 -13.59 -11.25
N ASN A 319 -9.29 -14.59 -10.40
CA ASN A 319 -8.16 -15.43 -10.02
C ASN A 319 -6.92 -14.63 -9.61
N LEU A 320 -7.10 -13.66 -8.70
CA LEU A 320 -5.97 -13.04 -8.01
C LEU A 320 -5.21 -14.12 -7.24
N MET A 321 -3.88 -14.14 -7.38
CA MET A 321 -3.06 -15.20 -6.82
C MET A 321 -3.00 -15.16 -5.29
N ALA A 322 -3.30 -16.30 -4.68
CA ALA A 322 -3.00 -16.57 -3.30
C ALA A 322 -1.52 -16.98 -3.13
N GLN A 323 -0.95 -16.78 -1.94
CA GLN A 323 0.29 -17.44 -1.52
C GLN A 323 -0.06 -18.67 -0.67
N GLY A 324 0.96 -19.48 -0.31
CA GLY A 324 0.78 -20.65 0.52
C GLY A 324 0.35 -21.87 -0.26
N GLU A 325 -0.29 -22.81 0.42
CA GLU A 325 -0.58 -24.12 -0.15
C GLU A 325 -1.94 -24.22 -0.85
N TYR A 326 -2.92 -23.38 -0.45
CA TYR A 326 -4.29 -23.49 -0.98
C TYR A 326 -4.51 -22.55 -2.16
N PHE A 327 -5.25 -23.00 -3.15
CA PHE A 327 -5.64 -22.21 -4.33
C PHE A 327 -4.46 -21.66 -5.12
N ASN A 328 -3.31 -22.31 -5.00
CA ASN A 328 -2.05 -21.84 -5.56
C ASN A 328 -1.45 -22.94 -6.45
N PRO A 329 -1.22 -22.70 -7.75
CA PRO A 329 -0.61 -23.68 -8.64
C PRO A 329 0.91 -23.84 -8.41
N LEU A 330 1.57 -22.83 -7.79
CA LEU A 330 3.04 -22.74 -7.75
C LEU A 330 3.71 -23.86 -6.95
N PRO A 331 3.16 -24.44 -5.86
CA PRO A 331 3.75 -25.61 -5.25
C PRO A 331 3.94 -26.74 -6.26
N ALA A 332 2.89 -27.12 -6.99
CA ALA A 332 2.96 -28.18 -7.98
C ALA A 332 3.87 -27.83 -9.17
N VAL A 333 3.93 -26.54 -9.57
CA VAL A 333 4.81 -26.06 -10.65
C VAL A 333 6.28 -26.09 -10.24
N TYR A 334 6.62 -25.58 -9.05
CA TYR A 334 8.02 -25.47 -8.61
C TYR A 334 8.62 -26.81 -8.19
N LEU A 335 7.80 -27.67 -7.60
CA LEU A 335 8.22 -28.96 -7.05
C LEU A 335 8.11 -30.11 -8.04
N PHE A 336 7.51 -29.90 -9.22
CA PHE A 336 7.28 -30.96 -10.21
C PHE A 336 8.57 -31.76 -10.49
N PRO A 337 8.48 -33.09 -10.54
CA PRO A 337 9.63 -33.96 -10.72
C PRO A 337 10.43 -33.65 -11.99
N ARG A 338 11.74 -33.50 -11.85
CA ARG A 338 12.61 -33.08 -12.96
C ARG A 338 12.82 -34.18 -14.03
N GLY A 339 12.51 -35.41 -13.71
CA GLY A 339 12.57 -36.54 -14.66
C GLY A 339 11.27 -36.77 -15.45
N GLU A 340 10.24 -35.99 -15.18
CA GLU A 340 8.92 -36.17 -15.76
C GLU A 340 8.56 -35.09 -16.78
N ASN A 341 7.67 -35.43 -17.70
CA ASN A 341 7.23 -34.50 -18.74
C ASN A 341 6.13 -33.58 -18.22
N PHE A 342 6.47 -32.33 -17.94
CA PHE A 342 5.49 -31.30 -17.47
C PHE A 342 4.43 -30.97 -18.51
N GLU A 343 4.68 -31.15 -19.82
CA GLU A 343 3.68 -30.91 -20.86
C GLU A 343 2.45 -31.84 -20.70
N SER A 344 2.66 -33.03 -20.11
CA SER A 344 1.54 -33.93 -19.80
C SER A 344 0.57 -33.36 -18.78
N VAL A 345 1.03 -32.44 -17.90
CA VAL A 345 0.23 -31.76 -16.88
C VAL A 345 -0.73 -30.75 -17.51
N ARG A 346 -0.42 -30.23 -18.71
CA ARG A 346 -1.32 -29.34 -19.47
C ARG A 346 -2.61 -30.06 -19.92
N MET A 347 -2.58 -31.38 -20.06
CA MET A 347 -3.78 -32.20 -20.25
C MET A 347 -4.49 -32.40 -18.90
N TYR A 348 -4.86 -31.31 -18.26
CA TYR A 348 -5.35 -31.31 -16.88
C TYR A 348 -6.76 -31.89 -16.71
N LYS A 349 -7.44 -32.22 -17.80
CA LYS A 349 -8.79 -32.79 -17.77
C LYS A 349 -8.99 -33.81 -18.88
N THR A 350 -9.86 -34.77 -18.61
CA THR A 350 -10.34 -35.79 -19.55
C THR A 350 -11.87 -35.88 -19.43
N TYR A 351 -12.55 -36.28 -20.54
CA TYR A 351 -14.00 -36.43 -20.51
C TYR A 351 -14.39 -37.78 -19.88
N ASP A 352 -15.29 -37.74 -18.91
CA ASP A 352 -15.90 -38.94 -18.29
C ASP A 352 -17.25 -39.22 -18.92
N ASP A 353 -17.35 -40.31 -19.70
CA ASP A 353 -18.57 -40.70 -20.39
C ASP A 353 -19.71 -41.11 -19.44
N THR A 354 -19.39 -41.54 -18.24
CA THR A 354 -20.40 -41.95 -17.23
C THR A 354 -21.03 -40.74 -16.58
N ARG A 355 -20.20 -39.77 -16.16
CA ARG A 355 -20.67 -38.55 -15.50
C ARG A 355 -21.04 -37.44 -16.48
N LYS A 356 -20.69 -37.59 -17.79
CA LYS A 356 -20.90 -36.59 -18.84
C LYS A 356 -20.31 -35.21 -18.54
N ILE A 357 -19.16 -35.21 -17.89
CA ILE A 357 -18.40 -33.99 -17.55
C ILE A 357 -16.92 -34.20 -17.82
N ASP A 358 -16.18 -33.09 -17.91
CA ASP A 358 -14.71 -33.10 -17.81
C ASP A 358 -14.32 -33.39 -16.35
N VAL A 359 -13.41 -34.35 -16.16
CA VAL A 359 -12.85 -34.71 -14.86
C VAL A 359 -11.37 -34.38 -14.81
N GLN A 360 -10.85 -34.12 -13.62
CA GLN A 360 -9.46 -33.75 -13.42
C GLN A 360 -8.52 -34.92 -13.81
N ASN A 361 -7.46 -34.61 -14.54
CA ASN A 361 -6.35 -35.51 -14.82
C ASN A 361 -5.16 -35.13 -13.92
N TRP A 362 -4.97 -35.85 -12.82
CA TRP A 362 -3.86 -35.70 -11.89
C TRP A 362 -3.46 -37.05 -11.31
N SER A 363 -2.39 -37.61 -11.80
CA SER A 363 -1.94 -38.97 -11.46
C SER A 363 -1.12 -39.05 -10.18
N TRP A 364 -0.70 -37.91 -9.61
CA TRP A 364 0.21 -37.86 -8.46
C TRP A 364 -0.50 -37.93 -7.10
N GLY A 365 -1.83 -37.79 -7.07
CA GLY A 365 -2.60 -37.76 -5.84
C GLY A 365 -2.23 -36.54 -4.97
N ASP A 366 -1.78 -36.78 -3.73
CA ASP A 366 -1.29 -35.74 -2.81
C ASP A 366 0.19 -35.96 -2.49
N PRO A 367 1.11 -35.36 -3.24
CA PRO A 367 2.53 -35.47 -2.95
C PRO A 367 2.98 -34.66 -1.72
N GLY A 368 2.06 -33.97 -1.05
CA GLY A 368 2.29 -33.07 0.08
C GLY A 368 2.07 -31.61 -0.29
N TYR A 369 2.12 -30.73 0.69
CA TYR A 369 1.93 -29.27 0.52
C TYR A 369 0.65 -28.91 -0.26
N SER A 370 -0.42 -29.65 0.01
CA SER A 370 -1.75 -29.49 -0.60
C SER A 370 -1.77 -29.56 -2.14
N MET A 371 -0.77 -30.23 -2.76
CA MET A 371 -0.71 -30.46 -4.21
C MET A 371 -1.69 -31.54 -4.68
N LYS A 372 -2.92 -31.49 -4.19
CA LYS A 372 -3.99 -32.45 -4.46
C LYS A 372 -4.63 -32.26 -5.83
N ASN A 373 -4.36 -31.14 -6.49
CA ASN A 373 -4.94 -30.78 -7.78
C ASN A 373 -3.85 -30.46 -8.80
N ASN A 374 -4.13 -30.78 -10.06
CA ASN A 374 -3.32 -30.35 -11.18
C ASN A 374 -3.20 -28.81 -11.20
N PRO A 375 -2.01 -28.21 -11.39
CA PRO A 375 -1.84 -26.77 -11.38
C PRO A 375 -2.68 -26.03 -12.46
N TYR A 376 -2.91 -26.64 -13.62
CA TYR A 376 -3.81 -26.09 -14.64
C TYR A 376 -5.29 -26.25 -14.29
N TRP A 377 -5.66 -27.27 -13.50
CA TRP A 377 -6.98 -27.40 -12.92
C TRP A 377 -7.24 -26.25 -11.93
N VAL A 378 -6.29 -25.95 -11.07
CA VAL A 378 -6.41 -24.86 -10.08
C VAL A 378 -6.69 -23.53 -10.77
N ILE A 379 -6.02 -23.19 -11.85
CA ILE A 379 -6.16 -21.88 -12.52
C ILE A 379 -7.34 -21.81 -13.51
N ASN A 380 -7.89 -22.96 -13.96
CA ASN A 380 -8.95 -23.00 -14.96
C ASN A 380 -10.31 -23.42 -14.39
N GLU A 381 -10.33 -24.31 -13.40
CA GLU A 381 -11.55 -24.95 -12.90
C GLU A 381 -11.88 -24.59 -11.44
N MET A 382 -10.96 -23.87 -10.73
CA MET A 382 -11.20 -23.33 -9.40
C MET A 382 -11.22 -21.78 -9.47
N ASN A 383 -12.30 -21.24 -10.03
CA ASN A 383 -12.39 -19.82 -10.37
C ASN A 383 -13.00 -19.00 -9.26
N HIS A 384 -12.34 -17.91 -8.89
CA HIS A 384 -12.86 -16.92 -7.95
C HIS A 384 -12.69 -15.51 -8.50
N GLY A 385 -13.52 -14.58 -8.04
CA GLY A 385 -13.43 -13.19 -8.45
C GLY A 385 -14.46 -12.29 -7.80
N ILE A 386 -14.25 -10.99 -7.97
CA ILE A 386 -15.14 -9.95 -7.48
C ILE A 386 -15.56 -9.08 -8.64
N LYS A 387 -16.88 -8.83 -8.73
CA LYS A 387 -17.43 -7.79 -9.57
C LYS A 387 -17.90 -6.63 -8.70
N LYS A 388 -17.25 -5.49 -8.85
CA LYS A 388 -17.47 -4.29 -8.06
C LYS A 388 -18.16 -3.22 -8.90
N GLN A 389 -19.17 -2.58 -8.33
CA GLN A 389 -19.77 -1.35 -8.84
C GLN A 389 -19.67 -0.29 -7.74
N ARG A 390 -19.02 0.83 -8.04
CA ARG A 390 -18.81 1.91 -7.07
C ARG A 390 -19.24 3.24 -7.66
N TYR A 391 -19.94 4.05 -6.89
CA TYR A 391 -20.15 5.44 -7.21
C TYR A 391 -19.73 6.35 -6.07
N MET A 392 -19.13 7.44 -6.43
CA MET A 392 -18.75 8.51 -5.52
C MET A 392 -19.39 9.81 -6.01
N ALA A 393 -20.17 10.46 -5.16
CA ALA A 393 -20.78 11.75 -5.43
C ALA A 393 -20.35 12.74 -4.34
N ASN A 394 -19.90 13.91 -4.74
CA ASN A 394 -19.54 14.99 -3.83
C ASN A 394 -20.14 16.31 -4.26
N VAL A 395 -20.56 17.10 -3.28
CA VAL A 395 -21.07 18.46 -3.45
C VAL A 395 -20.35 19.34 -2.44
N ASN A 396 -19.71 20.40 -2.91
CA ASN A 396 -19.06 21.41 -2.09
C ASN A 396 -19.68 22.75 -2.43
N LEU A 397 -20.19 23.45 -1.44
CA LEU A 397 -20.75 24.76 -1.57
C LEU A 397 -19.96 25.72 -0.69
N LYS A 398 -19.40 26.79 -1.29
CA LYS A 398 -18.68 27.84 -0.58
C LYS A 398 -19.38 29.15 -0.78
N TYR A 399 -19.56 29.92 0.30
CA TYR A 399 -20.15 31.25 0.26
C TYR A 399 -19.22 32.30 0.91
N GLU A 400 -18.77 33.28 0.13
CA GLU A 400 -17.94 34.39 0.55
C GLU A 400 -18.84 35.47 1.20
N ILE A 401 -18.85 35.51 2.54
CA ILE A 401 -19.61 36.50 3.30
C ILE A 401 -18.91 37.88 3.20
N LEU A 402 -17.60 37.85 3.44
CA LEU A 402 -16.67 38.95 3.32
C LEU A 402 -15.39 38.45 2.62
N ASP A 403 -14.57 39.35 2.08
CA ASP A 403 -13.33 38.99 1.40
C ASP A 403 -12.36 38.14 2.27
N TRP A 404 -12.49 38.19 3.58
CA TRP A 404 -11.72 37.48 4.57
C TRP A 404 -12.50 36.41 5.35
N LEU A 405 -13.78 36.23 5.07
CA LEU A 405 -14.68 35.30 5.79
C LEU A 405 -15.57 34.56 4.82
N ASN A 406 -15.44 33.24 4.81
CA ASN A 406 -16.34 32.37 4.06
C ASN A 406 -16.85 31.18 4.88
N VAL A 407 -17.96 30.63 4.44
CA VAL A 407 -18.55 29.39 4.95
C VAL A 407 -18.56 28.39 3.82
N ALA A 408 -18.07 27.18 4.11
CA ALA A 408 -18.09 26.07 3.17
C ALA A 408 -18.79 24.84 3.78
N GLY A 409 -19.62 24.19 3.00
CA GLY A 409 -20.25 22.91 3.34
C GLY A 409 -19.92 21.85 2.31
N ARG A 410 -19.63 20.63 2.75
CA ARG A 410 -19.36 19.49 1.88
C ARG A 410 -20.20 18.29 2.27
N VAL A 411 -20.67 17.58 1.25
CA VAL A 411 -21.33 16.28 1.41
C VAL A 411 -20.71 15.32 0.41
N ARG A 412 -20.37 14.11 0.85
CA ARG A 412 -19.91 13.05 -0.01
C ARG A 412 -20.60 11.74 0.32
N ILE A 413 -20.98 11.02 -0.71
CA ILE A 413 -21.47 9.65 -0.64
C ILE A 413 -20.51 8.81 -1.46
N ASP A 414 -20.02 7.72 -0.86
CA ASP A 414 -19.19 6.71 -1.48
C ASP A 414 -19.85 5.38 -1.23
N ASN A 415 -20.27 4.69 -2.28
CA ASN A 415 -20.98 3.42 -2.19
C ASN A 415 -20.38 2.42 -3.16
N ALA A 416 -19.98 1.26 -2.66
CA ALA A 416 -19.48 0.15 -3.46
C ALA A 416 -20.31 -1.10 -3.17
N THR A 417 -20.77 -1.76 -4.21
CA THR A 417 -21.38 -3.09 -4.16
C THR A 417 -20.41 -4.09 -4.77
N ASN A 418 -20.09 -5.16 -4.03
CA ASN A 418 -19.16 -6.21 -4.42
C ASN A 418 -19.90 -7.54 -4.49
N ASP A 419 -19.96 -8.14 -5.66
CA ASP A 419 -20.47 -9.50 -5.88
C ASP A 419 -19.26 -10.45 -5.96
N PHE A 420 -19.05 -11.25 -4.93
CA PHE A 420 -18.00 -12.26 -4.87
C PHE A 420 -18.53 -13.62 -5.30
N THR A 421 -17.74 -14.33 -6.10
CA THR A 421 -18.00 -15.72 -6.49
C THR A 421 -16.73 -16.56 -6.33
N ASP A 422 -16.90 -17.81 -5.84
CA ASP A 422 -15.87 -18.86 -5.86
C ASP A 422 -16.56 -20.14 -6.35
N LYS A 423 -16.11 -20.65 -7.49
CA LYS A 423 -16.67 -21.80 -8.18
C LYS A 423 -15.57 -22.82 -8.38
N ARG A 424 -15.71 -24.00 -7.78
CA ARG A 424 -14.76 -25.08 -7.93
C ARG A 424 -15.48 -26.25 -8.57
N ASN A 425 -14.97 -26.71 -9.71
CA ASN A 425 -15.63 -27.72 -10.52
C ASN A 425 -15.60 -29.11 -9.84
N ALA A 426 -16.53 -29.98 -10.24
CA ALA A 426 -16.56 -31.38 -9.84
C ALA A 426 -15.20 -32.03 -10.14
N THR A 427 -14.82 -33.01 -9.30
CA THR A 427 -13.50 -33.67 -9.31
C THR A 427 -12.30 -32.83 -8.86
N THR A 428 -12.51 -31.56 -8.46
CA THR A 428 -11.58 -30.92 -7.54
C THR A 428 -11.49 -31.79 -6.27
N ASP A 429 -10.28 -31.96 -5.73
CA ASP A 429 -10.12 -32.75 -4.51
C ASP A 429 -11.12 -32.34 -3.42
N THR A 430 -11.77 -33.33 -2.81
CA THR A 430 -12.90 -33.11 -1.89
C THR A 430 -12.55 -32.30 -0.65
N TYR A 431 -11.29 -32.18 -0.31
CA TYR A 431 -10.78 -31.28 0.72
C TYR A 431 -11.10 -29.81 0.39
N PHE A 432 -11.16 -29.46 -0.89
CA PHE A 432 -11.45 -28.10 -1.36
C PHE A 432 -12.91 -27.89 -1.73
N THR A 433 -13.74 -28.91 -1.70
CA THR A 433 -15.17 -28.84 -2.06
C THR A 433 -16.10 -29.17 -0.90
N ASP A 434 -15.60 -29.07 0.35
CA ASP A 434 -16.35 -29.43 1.58
C ASP A 434 -16.93 -30.85 1.51
N GLY A 435 -16.13 -31.82 0.99
CA GLY A 435 -16.49 -33.21 0.85
C GLY A 435 -17.38 -33.54 -0.35
N SER A 436 -17.68 -32.58 -1.24
CA SER A 436 -18.57 -32.82 -2.39
C SER A 436 -17.79 -33.25 -3.62
N ASP A 437 -18.28 -34.32 -4.29
CA ASP A 437 -17.83 -34.75 -5.62
C ASP A 437 -18.43 -33.97 -6.78
N TYR A 438 -19.41 -33.11 -6.50
CA TYR A 438 -20.14 -32.34 -7.51
C TYR A 438 -19.60 -30.94 -7.74
N GLY A 439 -18.66 -30.49 -6.87
CA GLY A 439 -18.05 -29.17 -6.86
C GLY A 439 -18.45 -28.32 -5.67
N PHE A 440 -18.00 -27.07 -5.67
CA PHE A 440 -18.24 -26.11 -4.56
C PHE A 440 -18.68 -24.77 -5.11
N TYR A 441 -19.60 -24.14 -4.40
CA TYR A 441 -20.06 -22.80 -4.72
C TYR A 441 -20.08 -21.89 -3.49
N LYS A 442 -19.44 -20.73 -3.63
CA LYS A 442 -19.56 -19.63 -2.70
C LYS A 442 -19.99 -18.39 -3.44
N TYR A 443 -21.02 -17.74 -2.92
CA TYR A 443 -21.50 -16.45 -3.38
C TYR A 443 -21.82 -15.57 -2.19
N TYR A 444 -21.36 -14.33 -2.22
CA TYR A 444 -21.87 -13.31 -1.33
C TYR A 444 -21.83 -11.95 -1.99
N LYS A 445 -22.75 -11.10 -1.56
CA LYS A 445 -22.83 -9.70 -1.91
C LYS A 445 -22.48 -8.87 -0.70
N ALA A 446 -21.59 -7.89 -0.88
CA ALA A 446 -21.19 -6.95 0.15
C ALA A 446 -21.45 -5.51 -0.31
N ASP A 447 -22.17 -4.75 0.52
CA ASP A 447 -22.44 -3.33 0.33
C ASP A 447 -21.59 -2.52 1.30
N ASP A 448 -20.69 -1.70 0.76
CA ASP A 448 -19.84 -0.75 1.46
C ASP A 448 -20.36 0.66 1.22
N ARG A 449 -20.75 1.39 2.27
CA ARG A 449 -21.24 2.75 2.14
C ARG A 449 -20.60 3.68 3.15
N GLN A 450 -20.12 4.82 2.67
CA GLN A 450 -19.70 5.93 3.52
C GLN A 450 -20.49 7.19 3.16
N VAL A 451 -21.02 7.85 4.18
CA VAL A 451 -21.58 9.21 4.08
C VAL A 451 -20.73 10.12 4.94
N TYR A 452 -20.24 11.18 4.34
CA TYR A 452 -19.48 12.24 4.99
C TYR A 452 -20.16 13.58 4.75
N ALA A 453 -20.24 14.39 5.79
CA ALA A 453 -20.68 15.78 5.68
C ALA A 453 -19.86 16.66 6.63
N ASP A 454 -19.54 17.88 6.20
CA ASP A 454 -18.97 18.89 7.08
C ASP A 454 -19.47 20.29 6.75
N ILE A 455 -19.35 21.16 7.74
CA ILE A 455 -19.50 22.59 7.60
C ILE A 455 -18.30 23.27 8.25
N MET A 456 -17.77 24.30 7.59
CA MET A 456 -16.55 24.96 8.03
C MET A 456 -16.65 26.47 7.77
N VAL A 457 -16.31 27.25 8.77
CA VAL A 457 -16.09 28.70 8.70
C VAL A 457 -14.62 28.94 8.51
N ASN A 458 -14.24 29.65 7.47
CA ASN A 458 -12.87 30.00 7.14
C ASN A 458 -12.63 31.48 7.29
N ILE A 459 -11.58 31.84 7.96
CA ILE A 459 -11.14 33.21 8.21
C ILE A 459 -9.73 33.35 7.64
N ASP A 460 -9.52 34.32 6.75
CA ASP A 460 -8.19 34.68 6.22
C ASP A 460 -8.05 36.20 6.21
N LYS A 461 -7.35 36.75 7.19
CA LYS A 461 -7.27 38.19 7.39
C LYS A 461 -5.84 38.65 7.69
N ARG A 462 -5.44 39.72 7.03
CA ARG A 462 -4.17 40.42 7.27
C ARG A 462 -4.38 41.72 8.04
N PHE A 463 -3.56 41.94 9.08
CA PHE A 463 -3.56 43.09 9.94
C PHE A 463 -2.15 43.69 9.96
N LYS A 464 -1.82 44.65 9.08
CA LYS A 464 -0.46 45.17 8.98
C LYS A 464 0.60 44.08 8.96
N ASP A 465 1.30 43.88 10.08
CA ASP A 465 2.39 42.91 10.25
C ASP A 465 1.90 41.48 10.57
N PHE A 466 0.61 41.29 10.87
CA PHE A 466 0.03 40.00 11.26
C PHE A 466 -0.90 39.45 10.20
N SER A 467 -0.87 38.11 10.04
CA SER A 467 -1.88 37.36 9.28
C SER A 467 -2.53 36.33 10.17
N LEU A 468 -3.86 36.16 10.02
CA LEU A 468 -4.62 35.11 10.69
C LEU A 468 -5.33 34.28 9.60
N SER A 469 -5.00 33.00 9.55
CA SER A 469 -5.78 32.00 8.81
C SER A 469 -6.37 31.02 9.82
N ALA A 470 -7.69 30.96 9.93
CA ALA A 470 -8.37 30.12 10.90
C ALA A 470 -9.55 29.37 10.27
N ASN A 471 -9.80 28.17 10.77
CA ASN A 471 -10.87 27.30 10.33
C ASN A 471 -11.55 26.73 11.58
N ILE A 472 -12.88 26.78 11.63
CA ILE A 472 -13.69 26.18 12.68
C ILE A 472 -14.82 25.41 12.01
N GLY A 473 -15.02 24.16 12.38
CA GLY A 473 -16.04 23.35 11.75
C GLY A 473 -16.45 22.12 12.52
N GLY A 474 -17.46 21.45 11.99
CA GLY A 474 -17.93 20.17 12.46
C GLY A 474 -18.09 19.20 11.31
N SER A 475 -17.90 17.92 11.57
CA SER A 475 -18.08 16.86 10.57
C SER A 475 -18.86 15.68 11.11
N PHE A 476 -19.50 14.98 10.20
CA PHE A 476 -20.24 13.76 10.43
C PHE A 476 -19.73 12.70 9.45
N THR A 477 -19.42 11.50 9.95
CA THR A 477 -19.04 10.36 9.14
C THR A 477 -19.86 9.15 9.58
N GLN A 478 -20.46 8.47 8.63
CA GLN A 478 -21.11 7.19 8.86
C GLN A 478 -20.59 6.18 7.85
N THR A 479 -20.09 5.05 8.37
CA THR A 479 -19.72 3.87 7.58
C THR A 479 -20.72 2.75 7.83
N TYR A 480 -21.07 2.05 6.76
CA TYR A 480 -21.96 0.91 6.78
C TYR A 480 -21.34 -0.19 5.91
N TYR A 481 -21.34 -1.39 6.43
CA TYR A 481 -20.96 -2.60 5.74
C TYR A 481 -21.99 -3.68 5.99
N ASP A 482 -22.41 -4.38 4.94
CA ASP A 482 -23.35 -5.49 5.02
C ASP A 482 -22.94 -6.54 3.98
N GLU A 483 -22.65 -7.74 4.44
CA GLU A 483 -22.24 -8.87 3.61
C GLU A 483 -23.19 -10.03 3.83
N LYS A 484 -23.76 -10.58 2.75
CA LYS A 484 -24.71 -11.69 2.81
C LYS A 484 -24.49 -12.64 1.65
N GLY A 485 -24.54 -13.93 1.95
CA GLY A 485 -24.38 -14.97 0.96
C GLY A 485 -24.41 -16.37 1.53
N PHE A 486 -23.91 -17.30 0.74
CA PHE A 486 -23.84 -18.72 1.09
C PHE A 486 -22.54 -19.33 0.58
N GLN A 487 -22.08 -20.39 1.23
CA GLN A 487 -21.02 -21.26 0.74
C GLN A 487 -21.31 -22.71 1.09
N GLY A 488 -20.84 -23.64 0.25
CA GLY A 488 -20.92 -25.07 0.52
C GLY A 488 -20.71 -25.92 -0.73
N GLY A 489 -20.58 -27.22 -0.53
CA GLY A 489 -20.51 -28.21 -1.58
C GLY A 489 -21.80 -28.30 -2.40
N LEU A 490 -21.66 -28.58 -3.71
CA LEU A 490 -22.80 -28.91 -4.56
C LEU A 490 -23.29 -30.34 -4.24
N LYS A 491 -24.59 -30.60 -4.49
CA LYS A 491 -25.24 -31.81 -3.93
C LYS A 491 -25.67 -32.84 -4.98
N ASP A 492 -26.34 -32.38 -6.03
CA ASP A 492 -27.03 -33.30 -6.96
C ASP A 492 -26.50 -33.28 -8.40
N MET A 493 -26.05 -32.12 -8.87
CA MET A 493 -25.62 -31.91 -10.25
C MET A 493 -24.22 -31.31 -10.31
N SER A 494 -23.31 -31.96 -11.02
CA SER A 494 -21.94 -31.49 -11.22
C SER A 494 -21.89 -30.14 -11.94
N ASN A 495 -21.12 -29.19 -11.41
CA ASN A 495 -20.81 -27.90 -12.02
C ASN A 495 -22.05 -26.97 -12.23
N VAL A 496 -23.16 -27.25 -11.61
CA VAL A 496 -24.33 -26.39 -11.61
C VAL A 496 -24.28 -25.46 -10.39
N PHE A 497 -23.67 -24.30 -10.55
CA PHE A 497 -23.41 -23.31 -9.48
C PHE A 497 -24.68 -22.51 -9.17
N SER A 498 -25.56 -23.11 -8.38
CA SER A 498 -26.87 -22.55 -7.97
C SER A 498 -27.10 -22.84 -6.49
N LEU A 499 -27.72 -21.91 -5.78
CA LEU A 499 -28.16 -22.13 -4.40
C LEU A 499 -29.08 -23.34 -4.24
N TYR A 500 -29.89 -23.67 -5.26
CA TYR A 500 -30.78 -24.87 -5.27
C TYR A 500 -29.98 -26.19 -5.32
N ASN A 501 -28.77 -26.15 -5.83
CA ASN A 501 -27.89 -27.33 -5.96
C ASN A 501 -26.85 -27.41 -4.82
N MET A 502 -26.93 -26.56 -3.84
CA MET A 502 -26.09 -26.65 -2.63
C MET A 502 -26.75 -27.57 -1.61
N ASN A 503 -25.96 -28.18 -0.73
CA ASN A 503 -26.49 -28.86 0.43
C ASN A 503 -27.20 -27.83 1.30
N THR A 504 -28.51 -27.97 1.49
CA THR A 504 -29.36 -27.01 2.22
C THR A 504 -29.41 -27.28 3.72
N VAL A 505 -28.84 -28.38 4.19
CA VAL A 505 -28.70 -28.65 5.62
C VAL A 505 -27.61 -27.73 6.16
N LEU A 506 -27.98 -26.78 7.00
CA LEU A 506 -27.05 -25.89 7.69
C LEU A 506 -26.23 -26.72 8.68
N ASP A 507 -25.07 -27.15 8.25
CA ASP A 507 -24.11 -27.87 9.07
C ASP A 507 -22.75 -27.19 9.01
N LYS A 508 -21.70 -27.88 9.43
CA LYS A 508 -20.32 -27.35 9.38
C LYS A 508 -19.83 -27.00 7.96
N ASP A 509 -20.40 -27.64 6.93
CA ASP A 509 -19.92 -27.61 5.54
C ASP A 509 -20.75 -26.65 4.67
N THR A 510 -22.04 -26.41 5.03
CA THR A 510 -22.90 -25.47 4.32
C THR A 510 -23.51 -24.46 5.30
N TYR A 511 -23.12 -23.21 5.17
CA TYR A 511 -23.59 -22.17 6.10
C TYR A 511 -23.72 -20.80 5.41
N PRO A 512 -24.59 -19.92 5.94
CA PRO A 512 -24.69 -18.55 5.46
C PRO A 512 -23.41 -17.78 5.70
N VAL A 513 -23.05 -16.93 4.77
CA VAL A 513 -22.03 -15.89 4.95
C VAL A 513 -22.78 -14.61 5.33
N GLU A 514 -22.60 -14.14 6.55
CA GLU A 514 -23.21 -12.91 7.03
C GLU A 514 -22.22 -12.16 7.92
N ASP A 515 -21.93 -10.90 7.55
CA ASP A 515 -21.13 -9.98 8.34
C ASP A 515 -21.64 -8.57 8.11
N GLY A 516 -21.51 -7.71 9.11
CA GLY A 516 -21.93 -6.33 8.91
C GLY A 516 -21.70 -5.45 10.13
N TYR A 517 -21.65 -4.14 9.87
CA TYR A 517 -21.56 -3.14 10.92
C TYR A 517 -22.03 -1.77 10.45
N LYS A 518 -22.37 -0.94 11.41
CA LYS A 518 -22.61 0.47 11.23
C LYS A 518 -21.82 1.24 12.28
N GLN A 519 -20.98 2.18 11.84
CA GLN A 519 -20.18 3.03 12.71
C GLN A 519 -20.44 4.49 12.37
N ARG A 520 -20.51 5.34 13.39
CA ARG A 520 -20.71 6.78 13.27
C ARG A 520 -19.69 7.53 14.09
N THR A 521 -19.11 8.56 13.48
CA THR A 521 -18.22 9.51 14.17
C THR A 521 -18.70 10.92 13.92
N ASN A 522 -18.97 11.68 14.97
CA ASN A 522 -19.23 13.12 14.94
C ASN A 522 -17.99 13.85 15.45
N SER A 523 -17.71 15.02 14.89
CA SER A 523 -16.49 15.73 15.25
C SER A 523 -16.67 17.23 15.22
N VAL A 524 -15.94 17.91 16.11
CA VAL A 524 -15.75 19.37 16.08
C VAL A 524 -14.25 19.64 16.00
N PHE A 525 -13.83 20.54 15.14
CA PHE A 525 -12.43 20.87 14.94
C PHE A 525 -12.20 22.35 14.74
N ALA A 526 -11.01 22.79 15.10
CA ALA A 526 -10.54 24.15 14.85
C ALA A 526 -9.06 24.14 14.49
N SER A 527 -8.65 25.06 13.64
CA SER A 527 -7.25 25.30 13.30
C SER A 527 -7.05 26.81 13.18
N ALA A 528 -5.95 27.33 13.73
CA ALA A 528 -5.54 28.71 13.59
C ALA A 528 -4.06 28.80 13.28
N GLU A 529 -3.69 29.62 12.29
CA GLU A 529 -2.33 29.96 11.92
C GLU A 529 -2.16 31.47 12.07
N LEU A 530 -1.25 31.87 12.93
CA LEU A 530 -0.88 33.26 13.17
C LEU A 530 0.48 33.50 12.52
N GLY A 531 0.55 34.37 11.53
CA GLY A 531 1.79 34.80 10.90
C GLY A 531 2.18 36.21 11.36
N TRP A 532 3.49 36.42 11.57
CA TRP A 532 4.08 37.72 11.88
C TRP A 532 5.15 38.07 10.86
N LYS A 533 4.93 39.18 10.14
CA LYS A 533 5.83 39.76 9.12
C LYS A 533 6.31 38.75 8.05
N SER A 534 5.55 37.71 7.78
CA SER A 534 5.95 36.55 6.95
C SER A 534 7.23 35.85 7.44
N MET A 535 7.69 36.16 8.64
CA MET A 535 8.91 35.61 9.25
C MET A 535 8.63 34.45 10.19
N LEU A 536 7.56 34.55 10.98
CA LEU A 536 7.22 33.59 12.03
C LEU A 536 5.76 33.16 11.90
N TYR A 537 5.49 31.86 12.02
CA TYR A 537 4.14 31.31 11.96
C TYR A 537 3.92 30.34 13.12
N LEU A 538 2.83 30.56 13.85
CA LEU A 538 2.34 29.66 14.89
C LEU A 538 1.08 29.00 14.41
N THR A 539 1.06 27.66 14.40
CA THR A 539 -0.12 26.87 14.03
C THR A 539 -0.65 26.14 15.25
N LEU A 540 -1.93 26.28 15.53
CA LEU A 540 -2.64 25.57 16.58
C LEU A 540 -3.78 24.79 15.96
N THR A 541 -3.93 23.50 16.27
CA THR A 541 -5.07 22.69 15.85
C THR A 541 -5.65 21.90 16.99
N GLY A 542 -6.95 21.70 16.96
CA GLY A 542 -7.65 20.85 17.89
C GLY A 542 -8.83 20.17 17.22
N ARG A 543 -9.07 18.91 17.56
CA ARG A 543 -10.23 18.13 17.12
C ARG A 543 -10.75 17.29 18.27
N ASN A 544 -12.07 17.21 18.40
CA ASN A 544 -12.72 16.28 19.32
C ASN A 544 -13.67 15.37 18.54
N ASP A 545 -13.52 14.06 18.73
CA ASP A 545 -14.33 13.04 18.07
C ASP A 545 -15.21 12.32 19.08
N TRP A 546 -16.48 12.10 18.72
CA TRP A 546 -17.44 11.21 19.40
C TRP A 546 -17.67 10.03 18.47
N ASP A 547 -17.17 8.84 18.84
CA ASP A 547 -17.27 7.63 18.04
C ASP A 547 -18.25 6.62 18.65
N SER A 548 -19.09 6.01 17.84
CA SER A 548 -20.05 5.01 18.28
C SER A 548 -19.42 3.73 18.86
N ALA A 549 -18.14 3.44 18.56
CA ALA A 549 -17.40 2.35 19.19
C ALA A 549 -17.17 2.55 20.69
N LEU A 550 -17.34 3.78 21.17
CA LEU A 550 -17.21 4.14 22.59
C LEU A 550 -18.52 4.07 23.37
N ILE A 551 -19.61 3.70 22.74
CA ILE A 551 -20.88 3.54 23.44
C ILE A 551 -20.71 2.47 24.53
N ASN A 552 -21.33 2.67 25.71
CA ASN A 552 -21.18 1.84 26.92
C ASN A 552 -19.80 1.96 27.60
N THR A 553 -18.98 2.94 27.29
CA THR A 553 -17.76 3.26 28.05
C THR A 553 -17.95 4.55 28.85
N GLU A 554 -17.09 4.77 29.85
CA GLU A 554 -17.11 5.98 30.67
C GLU A 554 -16.74 7.25 29.88
N ARG A 555 -16.11 7.11 28.72
CA ARG A 555 -15.69 8.22 27.84
C ARG A 555 -16.30 8.11 26.48
N SER A 556 -17.07 9.10 26.09
CA SER A 556 -17.74 9.17 24.79
C SER A 556 -16.94 9.91 23.71
N SER A 557 -15.85 10.60 24.08
CA SER A 557 -15.10 11.44 23.16
C SER A 557 -13.61 11.54 23.45
N PHE A 558 -12.84 11.93 22.45
CA PHE A 558 -11.40 12.17 22.54
C PHE A 558 -10.98 13.46 21.87
N PHE A 559 -10.05 14.16 22.51
CA PHE A 559 -9.47 15.40 22.01
C PHE A 559 -8.05 15.18 21.49
N TYR A 560 -7.76 15.74 20.30
CA TYR A 560 -6.50 15.65 19.56
C TYR A 560 -5.90 17.03 19.34
N PRO A 561 -4.95 17.48 20.17
CA PRO A 561 -4.26 18.74 19.99
C PRO A 561 -3.02 18.62 19.10
N SER A 562 -2.70 19.72 18.41
CA SER A 562 -1.41 19.91 17.74
C SER A 562 -0.97 21.36 17.84
N VAL A 563 0.33 21.57 17.99
CA VAL A 563 0.98 22.90 17.98
C VAL A 563 2.21 22.84 17.09
N GLY A 564 2.41 23.87 16.28
CA GLY A 564 3.56 23.96 15.39
C GLY A 564 4.08 25.37 15.26
N LEU A 565 5.39 25.49 15.10
CA LEU A 565 6.08 26.75 14.89
C LEU A 565 6.96 26.66 13.63
N SER A 566 6.91 27.69 12.79
CA SER A 566 7.74 27.81 11.59
C SER A 566 8.38 29.20 11.56
N GLY A 567 9.69 29.24 11.35
CA GLY A 567 10.48 30.46 11.23
C GLY A 567 11.22 30.53 9.89
N VAL A 568 10.95 31.57 9.11
CA VAL A 568 11.60 31.83 7.82
C VAL A 568 12.83 32.70 8.07
N ILE A 569 13.99 32.07 8.31
CA ILE A 569 15.21 32.74 8.70
C ILE A 569 15.72 33.73 7.62
N SER A 570 15.50 33.37 6.33
CA SER A 570 15.86 34.25 5.21
C SER A 570 15.07 35.59 5.19
N GLU A 571 13.91 35.64 5.86
CA GLU A 571 13.16 36.89 6.04
C GLU A 571 13.57 37.68 7.31
N MET A 572 14.25 37.00 8.25
CA MET A 572 14.65 37.62 9.53
C MET A 572 16.02 38.27 9.44
N VAL A 573 16.95 37.66 8.71
CA VAL A 573 18.32 38.08 8.61
C VAL A 573 18.83 37.99 7.17
N LYS A 574 19.75 38.88 6.80
CA LYS A 574 20.42 38.81 5.50
C LYS A 574 21.36 37.61 5.48
N LEU A 575 21.08 36.66 4.64
CA LEU A 575 21.91 35.48 4.41
C LEU A 575 22.90 35.70 3.26
N PRO A 576 23.98 34.90 3.17
CA PRO A 576 24.84 34.89 2.00
C PRO A 576 24.06 34.65 0.71
N THR A 577 24.45 35.28 -0.40
CA THR A 577 23.71 35.31 -1.67
C THR A 577 23.47 33.95 -2.31
N PHE A 578 24.25 32.92 -1.92
CA PHE A 578 24.05 31.55 -2.39
C PHE A 578 22.91 30.84 -1.68
N ILE A 579 22.44 31.29 -0.50
CA ILE A 579 21.28 30.78 0.23
C ILE A 579 20.09 31.64 -0.19
N SER A 580 19.21 31.08 -1.02
CA SER A 580 18.03 31.77 -1.51
C SER A 580 16.84 31.73 -0.53
N TYR A 581 16.80 30.70 0.31
CA TYR A 581 15.73 30.50 1.29
C TYR A 581 16.19 29.59 2.42
N LEU A 582 15.81 29.90 3.64
CA LEU A 582 16.07 29.08 4.82
C LEU A 582 14.90 29.17 5.79
N LYS A 583 14.32 28.01 6.11
CA LYS A 583 13.23 27.85 7.07
C LYS A 583 13.54 26.76 8.08
N VAL A 584 13.22 27.00 9.32
CA VAL A 584 13.19 25.98 10.39
C VAL A 584 11.77 25.78 10.87
N ARG A 585 11.44 24.56 11.26
CA ARG A 585 10.10 24.20 11.74
C ARG A 585 10.17 23.22 12.89
N GLY A 586 9.15 23.24 13.74
CA GLY A 586 8.97 22.25 14.79
C GLY A 586 7.50 22.10 15.13
N SER A 587 7.09 20.88 15.45
CA SER A 587 5.71 20.61 15.84
C SER A 587 5.59 19.49 16.88
N PHE A 588 4.51 19.56 17.62
CA PHE A 588 4.03 18.51 18.50
C PHE A 588 2.59 18.19 18.18
N ALA A 589 2.23 16.91 18.16
CA ALA A 589 0.85 16.48 18.01
C ALA A 589 0.55 15.24 18.85
N SER A 590 -0.70 15.14 19.28
CA SER A 590 -1.23 13.97 19.97
C SER A 590 -2.48 13.52 19.26
N VAL A 591 -2.42 12.39 18.56
CA VAL A 591 -3.55 11.82 17.80
C VAL A 591 -3.89 10.41 18.31
N GLY A 592 -5.16 10.03 18.17
CA GLY A 592 -5.60 8.67 18.47
C GLY A 592 -5.49 7.75 17.28
N THR A 593 -5.52 6.45 17.51
CA THR A 593 -5.74 5.41 16.49
C THR A 593 -7.20 4.95 16.55
N ALA A 594 -7.75 4.50 15.42
CA ALA A 594 -9.12 3.99 15.34
C ALA A 594 -9.38 2.90 16.40
N ILE A 595 -10.53 2.95 17.01
CA ILE A 595 -10.92 2.04 18.09
C ILE A 595 -11.52 0.78 17.47
N PRO A 596 -11.04 -0.42 17.85
CA PRO A 596 -11.68 -1.65 17.40
C PRO A 596 -13.15 -1.70 17.82
N ARG A 597 -14.00 -2.18 16.92
CA ARG A 597 -15.44 -2.30 17.18
C ARG A 597 -15.75 -3.39 18.20
N ASN A 598 -16.90 -3.27 18.86
CA ASN A 598 -17.49 -4.29 19.75
C ASN A 598 -16.72 -4.59 21.05
N LEU A 599 -15.62 -3.86 21.36
CA LEU A 599 -14.87 -4.06 22.61
C LEU A 599 -15.62 -3.60 23.86
N SER A 600 -16.57 -2.68 23.71
CA SER A 600 -17.39 -2.15 24.80
C SER A 600 -18.75 -2.84 24.94
N SER A 601 -19.07 -3.82 24.12
CA SER A 601 -20.35 -4.53 24.15
C SER A 601 -20.43 -5.48 25.35
N LYS A 602 -21.51 -5.40 26.13
CA LYS A 602 -21.68 -6.23 27.35
C LYS A 602 -21.84 -7.72 27.05
N LYS A 603 -22.53 -8.09 25.97
CA LYS A 603 -22.69 -9.46 25.51
C LYS A 603 -22.61 -9.47 23.99
N THR A 604 -21.80 -10.35 23.44
CA THR A 604 -21.70 -10.61 22.01
C THR A 604 -21.82 -12.10 21.76
N TYR A 605 -22.50 -12.47 20.67
CA TYR A 605 -22.64 -13.85 20.24
C TYR A 605 -21.98 -13.98 18.87
N LYS A 606 -21.28 -15.06 18.67
CA LYS A 606 -20.70 -15.44 17.38
C LYS A 606 -21.36 -16.72 16.91
N TRP A 607 -21.77 -16.76 15.66
CA TRP A 607 -22.15 -18.01 15.02
C TRP A 607 -20.93 -18.88 14.81
N GLU A 608 -21.01 -20.13 15.26
CA GLU A 608 -19.94 -21.12 15.07
C GLU A 608 -20.40 -22.15 14.06
N PRO A 609 -19.95 -22.08 12.80
CA PRO A 609 -20.39 -22.97 11.74
C PRO A 609 -20.14 -24.45 12.05
N SER A 610 -18.99 -24.77 12.65
CA SER A 610 -18.60 -26.16 12.97
C SER A 610 -19.55 -26.87 13.92
N THR A 611 -20.34 -26.14 14.71
CA THR A 611 -21.31 -26.68 15.65
C THR A 611 -22.75 -26.25 15.35
N SER A 612 -22.95 -25.40 14.34
CA SER A 612 -24.25 -24.79 13.99
C SER A 612 -24.95 -24.16 15.20
N GLN A 613 -24.20 -23.43 16.00
CA GLN A 613 -24.71 -22.85 17.24
C GLN A 613 -24.20 -21.41 17.44
N TRP A 614 -25.02 -20.61 18.10
CA TRP A 614 -24.59 -19.33 18.64
C TRP A 614 -23.78 -19.55 19.93
N LYS A 615 -22.49 -19.17 19.90
CA LYS A 615 -21.64 -19.16 21.08
C LYS A 615 -21.53 -17.76 21.64
N LEU A 616 -21.70 -17.64 22.94
CA LEU A 616 -21.38 -16.39 23.65
C LEU A 616 -19.88 -16.11 23.52
N GLN A 617 -19.52 -14.92 23.08
CA GLN A 617 -18.12 -14.51 23.14
C GLN A 617 -17.67 -14.39 24.58
N THR A 618 -16.62 -15.13 24.93
CA THR A 618 -16.11 -15.24 26.29
C THR A 618 -15.02 -14.20 26.56
N TYR A 619 -15.14 -13.01 25.98
CA TYR A 619 -14.26 -11.88 26.28
C TYR A 619 -14.89 -10.98 27.34
N ARG A 620 -14.10 -10.60 28.33
CA ARG A 620 -14.52 -9.61 29.32
C ARG A 620 -14.56 -8.23 28.64
N PRO A 621 -15.70 -7.50 28.64
CA PRO A 621 -15.79 -6.17 28.08
C PRO A 621 -14.90 -5.19 28.83
N LEU A 622 -14.33 -4.21 28.11
CA LEU A 622 -13.59 -3.10 28.73
C LEU A 622 -14.55 -2.00 29.17
N PRO A 623 -14.69 -1.73 30.48
CA PRO A 623 -15.53 -0.64 30.96
C PRO A 623 -14.91 0.75 30.67
N LYS A 624 -13.58 0.81 30.56
CA LYS A 624 -12.81 2.01 30.22
C LYS A 624 -12.02 1.74 28.96
N LEU A 625 -12.52 2.16 27.83
CA LEU A 625 -11.85 2.04 26.53
C LEU A 625 -11.27 3.41 26.14
N TYR A 626 -9.99 3.42 25.82
CA TYR A 626 -9.26 4.57 25.31
C TYR A 626 -8.78 4.29 23.87
N PRO A 627 -8.69 5.29 22.97
CA PRO A 627 -7.94 5.11 21.75
C PRO A 627 -6.47 4.94 22.08
N GLU A 628 -5.78 4.12 21.32
CA GLU A 628 -4.33 4.15 21.29
C GLU A 628 -3.88 5.57 20.96
N ARG A 629 -2.89 6.11 21.66
CA ARG A 629 -2.51 7.50 21.53
C ARG A 629 -1.07 7.66 21.06
N THR A 630 -0.90 8.27 19.90
CA THR A 630 0.40 8.61 19.34
C THR A 630 0.74 10.06 19.66
N ASN A 631 1.79 10.25 20.46
CA ASN A 631 2.41 11.56 20.72
C ASN A 631 3.66 11.67 19.84
N SER A 632 3.73 12.71 19.03
CA SER A 632 4.80 12.89 18.06
C SER A 632 5.44 14.27 18.16
N TRP A 633 6.77 14.29 18.12
CA TRP A 633 7.60 15.48 17.94
C TRP A 633 8.21 15.46 16.55
N GLU A 634 8.28 16.60 15.93
CA GLU A 634 8.92 16.80 14.63
C GLU A 634 9.76 18.09 14.65
N ALA A 635 10.96 18.04 14.09
CA ALA A 635 11.80 19.19 13.82
C ALA A 635 12.34 19.09 12.39
N GLY A 636 12.36 20.20 11.67
CA GLY A 636 12.80 20.19 10.28
C GLY A 636 13.47 21.48 9.83
N LEU A 637 14.26 21.32 8.78
CA LEU A 637 14.97 22.37 8.06
C LEU A 637 14.62 22.26 6.58
N ASN A 638 14.24 23.40 5.99
CA ASN A 638 14.07 23.53 4.54
C ASN A 638 14.97 24.64 4.03
N ALA A 639 15.84 24.34 3.08
CA ALA A 639 16.78 25.30 2.51
C ALA A 639 16.78 25.23 0.98
N LYS A 640 16.89 26.41 0.33
CA LYS A 640 17.05 26.53 -1.11
C LYS A 640 18.31 27.33 -1.41
N PHE A 641 19.11 26.85 -2.36
CA PHE A 641 20.40 27.45 -2.70
C PHE A 641 20.46 27.80 -4.19
N PHE A 642 21.38 28.69 -4.55
CA PHE A 642 21.74 29.03 -5.92
C PHE A 642 20.50 29.41 -6.77
N ARG A 643 19.70 30.39 -6.28
CA ARG A 643 18.43 30.81 -6.90
C ARG A 643 17.45 29.64 -7.07
N ASN A 644 17.27 28.87 -6.00
CA ASN A 644 16.38 27.71 -5.92
C ASN A 644 16.76 26.51 -6.82
N SER A 645 17.97 26.51 -7.43
CA SER A 645 18.43 25.37 -8.24
C SER A 645 18.69 24.11 -7.41
N LEU A 646 19.06 24.26 -6.14
CA LEU A 646 19.29 23.17 -5.20
C LEU A 646 18.36 23.35 -4.00
N THR A 647 17.62 22.31 -3.65
CA THR A 647 16.68 22.29 -2.52
C THR A 647 17.04 21.17 -1.56
N LEU A 648 16.97 21.45 -0.27
CA LEU A 648 17.23 20.49 0.80
C LEU A 648 16.09 20.55 1.81
N ASP A 649 15.47 19.41 2.10
CA ASP A 649 14.54 19.23 3.21
C ASP A 649 15.07 18.13 4.13
N VAL A 650 15.17 18.41 5.42
CA VAL A 650 15.59 17.47 6.45
C VAL A 650 14.55 17.50 7.56
N THR A 651 14.05 16.35 7.94
CA THR A 651 13.07 16.22 9.02
C THR A 651 13.50 15.12 9.97
N TRP A 652 13.59 15.44 11.25
CA TRP A 652 13.70 14.47 12.35
C TRP A 652 12.34 14.30 13.01
N TYR A 653 12.02 13.10 13.43
CA TYR A 653 10.80 12.80 14.16
C TYR A 653 11.01 11.75 15.25
N LYS A 654 10.17 11.85 16.29
CA LYS A 654 10.01 10.83 17.33
C LYS A 654 8.54 10.70 17.68
N ALA A 655 8.00 9.49 17.63
CA ALA A 655 6.61 9.19 17.94
C ALA A 655 6.50 8.03 18.92
N ASN A 656 5.67 8.18 19.95
CA ASN A 656 5.36 7.14 20.94
C ASN A 656 3.86 6.86 20.89
N THR A 657 3.48 5.62 20.57
CA THR A 657 2.09 5.13 20.58
C THR A 657 1.86 4.34 21.85
N ARG A 658 1.00 4.87 22.72
CA ARG A 658 0.68 4.32 24.02
C ARG A 658 -0.74 3.80 24.09
N LYS A 659 -1.06 3.04 25.16
CA LYS A 659 -2.37 2.42 25.39
C LYS A 659 -2.75 1.46 24.27
N GLN A 660 -1.78 0.63 23.87
CA GLN A 660 -2.00 -0.48 22.93
C GLN A 660 -3.06 -1.41 23.49
N THR A 661 -3.90 -1.97 22.63
CA THR A 661 -4.96 -2.89 23.02
C THR A 661 -4.45 -4.32 22.88
N PHE A 662 -4.46 -5.08 23.98
CA PHE A 662 -4.03 -6.48 24.04
C PHE A 662 -5.20 -7.38 24.38
N LEU A 663 -5.21 -8.58 23.81
CA LEU A 663 -6.05 -9.69 24.27
C LEU A 663 -5.22 -10.55 25.23
N VAL A 664 -5.65 -10.64 26.49
CA VAL A 664 -4.97 -11.38 27.55
C VAL A 664 -5.79 -12.62 27.85
N PRO A 665 -5.25 -13.84 27.63
CA PRO A 665 -5.93 -15.05 28.04
C PRO A 665 -6.05 -15.10 29.56
N LEU A 666 -7.21 -15.51 30.04
CA LEU A 666 -7.51 -15.68 31.47
C LEU A 666 -7.34 -17.15 31.89
N SER A 667 -7.29 -17.38 33.19
CA SER A 667 -7.23 -18.74 33.74
C SER A 667 -8.45 -19.56 33.30
N GLY A 668 -8.25 -20.88 33.08
CA GLY A 668 -9.32 -21.81 32.68
C GLY A 668 -10.47 -21.93 33.71
N THR A 669 -10.29 -21.37 34.89
CA THR A 669 -11.34 -21.28 35.96
C THR A 669 -12.12 -19.97 35.89
N ALA A 670 -11.71 -18.99 35.06
CA ALA A 670 -12.40 -17.72 34.94
C ALA A 670 -13.69 -17.85 34.12
N VAL A 671 -14.67 -16.99 34.40
CA VAL A 671 -15.94 -16.91 33.65
C VAL A 671 -15.69 -16.53 32.17
N TYR A 672 -14.63 -15.76 31.92
CA TYR A 672 -14.22 -15.35 30.58
C TYR A 672 -12.93 -16.04 30.18
N ALA A 673 -12.81 -16.44 28.89
CA ALA A 673 -11.60 -17.06 28.37
C ALA A 673 -10.47 -16.05 28.18
N ALA A 674 -10.81 -14.79 27.96
CA ALA A 674 -9.83 -13.71 27.76
C ALA A 674 -10.41 -12.35 28.14
N MET A 675 -9.55 -11.38 28.39
CA MET A 675 -9.92 -9.97 28.56
C MET A 675 -9.09 -9.08 27.65
N TYR A 676 -9.65 -7.92 27.30
CA TYR A 676 -8.86 -6.86 26.70
C TYR A 676 -8.18 -6.04 27.79
N ALA A 677 -6.93 -5.70 27.58
CA ALA A 677 -6.16 -4.78 28.43
C ALA A 677 -5.52 -3.70 27.56
N GLN A 678 -5.39 -2.49 28.12
CA GLN A 678 -4.77 -1.37 27.41
C GLN A 678 -3.53 -0.88 28.15
N SER A 679 -2.36 -1.14 27.57
CA SER A 679 -1.04 -0.75 28.08
C SER A 679 -0.07 -0.58 26.92
N GLY A 680 1.22 -0.59 27.23
CA GLY A 680 2.28 -0.65 26.22
C GLY A 680 2.64 0.70 25.61
N ASN A 681 3.83 0.71 25.01
CA ASN A 681 4.42 1.87 24.34
C ASN A 681 5.30 1.41 23.20
N ILE A 682 4.93 1.78 21.98
CA ILE A 682 5.73 1.56 20.77
C ILE A 682 6.35 2.89 20.35
N GLU A 683 7.66 2.91 20.21
CA GLU A 683 8.43 4.07 19.80
C GLU A 683 8.91 3.93 18.35
N ASN A 684 8.74 4.98 17.55
CA ASN A 684 9.34 5.15 16.24
C ASN A 684 10.13 6.45 16.23
N GLN A 685 11.39 6.39 15.80
CA GLN A 685 12.27 7.55 15.67
C GLN A 685 13.06 7.44 14.37
N GLY A 686 13.18 8.56 13.65
CA GLY A 686 13.90 8.53 12.39
C GLY A 686 14.18 9.92 11.81
N MET A 687 14.74 9.89 10.60
CA MET A 687 15.00 11.09 9.80
C MET A 687 14.60 10.87 8.34
N GLU A 688 14.18 11.93 7.70
CA GLU A 688 13.82 12.02 6.29
C GLU A 688 14.67 13.10 5.64
N PHE A 689 15.23 12.79 4.48
CA PHE A 689 16.04 13.70 3.66
C PHE A 689 15.47 13.73 2.25
N THR A 690 15.35 14.93 1.71
CA THR A 690 15.05 15.15 0.30
C THR A 690 16.02 16.19 -0.23
N LEU A 691 16.80 15.83 -1.26
CA LEU A 691 17.69 16.72 -1.97
C LEU A 691 17.22 16.81 -3.41
N GLY A 692 16.81 18.00 -3.83
CA GLY A 692 16.36 18.27 -5.20
C GLY A 692 17.31 19.19 -5.92
N TYR A 693 17.60 18.91 -7.19
CA TYR A 693 18.33 19.79 -8.08
C TYR A 693 17.53 20.00 -9.36
N ASN A 694 17.34 21.25 -9.76
CA ASN A 694 16.62 21.58 -10.98
C ASN A 694 17.31 22.77 -11.67
N LYS A 695 17.76 22.57 -12.89
CA LYS A 695 18.40 23.63 -13.66
C LYS A 695 18.22 23.41 -15.15
N LYS A 696 18.10 24.55 -15.86
CA LYS A 696 18.00 24.58 -17.31
C LYS A 696 19.13 25.42 -17.89
N TRP A 697 19.81 24.90 -18.92
CA TRP A 697 20.85 25.57 -19.69
C TRP A 697 20.48 25.59 -21.18
N GLY A 698 19.93 26.70 -21.65
CA GLY A 698 19.35 26.77 -22.99
C GLY A 698 18.27 25.73 -23.19
N ASP A 699 18.44 24.82 -24.16
CA ASP A 699 17.48 23.73 -24.45
C ASP A 699 17.66 22.50 -23.57
N PHE A 700 18.77 22.40 -22.80
CA PHE A 700 19.04 21.28 -21.93
C PHE A 700 18.50 21.56 -20.52
N GLY A 701 17.65 20.68 -20.01
CA GLY A 701 17.15 20.68 -18.65
C GLY A 701 17.57 19.43 -17.91
N TRP A 702 17.93 19.59 -16.62
CA TRP A 702 18.22 18.49 -15.71
C TRP A 702 17.49 18.72 -14.40
N SER A 703 16.70 17.71 -14.01
CA SER A 703 16.07 17.62 -12.70
C SER A 703 16.53 16.33 -12.03
N SER A 704 16.96 16.44 -10.77
CA SER A 704 17.39 15.29 -9.96
C SER A 704 16.75 15.36 -8.58
N SER A 705 16.33 14.22 -8.04
CA SER A 705 15.78 14.10 -6.70
C SER A 705 16.38 12.88 -5.99
N LEU A 706 16.93 13.09 -4.82
CA LEU A 706 17.39 12.04 -3.93
C LEU A 706 16.54 12.09 -2.67
N THR A 707 15.84 11.00 -2.39
CA THR A 707 15.12 10.77 -1.13
C THR A 707 15.86 9.72 -0.32
N TYR A 708 15.99 9.95 0.98
CA TYR A 708 16.49 8.95 1.91
C TYR A 708 15.73 9.06 3.23
N SER A 709 15.40 7.92 3.80
CA SER A 709 14.76 7.87 5.13
C SER A 709 15.23 6.67 5.90
N PHE A 710 15.34 6.83 7.22
CA PHE A 710 15.51 5.70 8.12
C PHE A 710 14.54 5.80 9.29
N ASN A 711 14.13 4.64 9.82
CA ASN A 711 13.27 4.53 10.97
C ASN A 711 13.80 3.45 11.91
N LYS A 712 13.80 3.74 13.21
CA LYS A 712 14.05 2.79 14.28
C LYS A 712 12.74 2.57 15.03
N ASN A 713 12.22 1.37 14.98
CA ASN A 713 11.07 0.92 15.76
C ASN A 713 11.56 0.27 17.05
N LYS A 714 10.86 0.45 18.15
CA LYS A 714 11.17 -0.17 19.44
C LYS A 714 9.91 -0.40 20.28
N ILE A 715 9.77 -1.58 20.79
CA ILE A 715 8.80 -1.92 21.83
C ILE A 715 9.38 -1.50 23.16
N VAL A 716 8.94 -0.36 23.67
CA VAL A 716 9.43 0.19 24.96
C VAL A 716 8.80 -0.56 26.11
N GLU A 717 7.51 -0.90 25.94
CA GLU A 717 6.71 -1.56 26.96
C GLU A 717 5.62 -2.39 26.28
N LEU A 718 5.37 -3.58 26.78
CA LEU A 718 4.18 -4.39 26.51
C LEU A 718 3.15 -4.20 27.62
N LEU A 719 2.49 -5.26 28.02
CA LEU A 719 1.60 -5.24 29.19
C LEU A 719 2.43 -5.58 30.44
N ASP A 720 2.66 -4.61 31.30
CA ASP A 720 3.37 -4.77 32.57
C ASP A 720 2.43 -4.38 33.72
N ASP A 721 2.15 -5.37 34.57
CA ASP A 721 1.33 -5.22 35.78
C ASP A 721 -0.07 -4.57 35.56
N ALA A 722 -0.80 -5.01 34.53
CA ALA A 722 -2.18 -4.60 34.35
C ALA A 722 -3.06 -5.28 35.37
N VAL A 723 -3.85 -4.50 36.09
CA VAL A 723 -4.74 -4.98 37.15
C VAL A 723 -6.18 -5.00 36.64
N ASP A 724 -6.89 -6.10 36.82
CA ASP A 724 -8.32 -6.17 36.54
C ASP A 724 -9.17 -5.61 37.69
N ASP A 725 -10.49 -5.55 37.50
CA ASP A 725 -11.42 -5.03 38.53
C ASP A 725 -11.52 -5.92 39.80
N GLU A 726 -10.96 -7.12 39.76
CA GLU A 726 -10.89 -8.08 40.84
C GLU A 726 -9.54 -8.01 41.58
N GLY A 727 -8.61 -7.16 41.10
CA GLY A 727 -7.28 -7.00 41.68
C GLY A 727 -6.25 -8.02 41.22
N ASN A 728 -6.54 -8.80 40.17
CA ASN A 728 -5.56 -9.74 39.60
C ASN A 728 -4.58 -9.01 38.70
N HIS A 729 -3.32 -9.38 38.82
CA HIS A 729 -2.21 -8.79 38.08
C HIS A 729 -1.85 -9.61 36.82
N TYR A 730 -1.70 -8.96 35.68
CA TYR A 730 -1.37 -9.59 34.39
C TYR A 730 -0.17 -8.91 33.75
N THR A 731 0.81 -9.72 33.38
CA THR A 731 2.01 -9.29 32.67
C THR A 731 2.19 -10.14 31.42
N LEU A 732 2.39 -9.48 30.26
CA LEU A 732 2.77 -10.15 29.02
C LEU A 732 4.24 -9.87 28.74
N LYS A 733 5.08 -10.88 28.87
CA LYS A 733 6.51 -10.79 28.52
C LYS A 733 6.72 -10.74 27.02
N GLU A 734 5.89 -11.45 26.27
CA GLU A 734 5.93 -11.56 24.83
C GLU A 734 4.54 -11.76 24.22
N ILE A 735 4.43 -11.50 22.93
CA ILE A 735 3.22 -11.77 22.14
C ILE A 735 3.64 -12.50 20.86
N ASP A 736 3.19 -13.74 20.73
CA ASP A 736 3.35 -14.53 19.50
C ASP A 736 2.32 -14.06 18.46
N LYS A 737 2.79 -13.56 17.31
CA LYS A 737 1.98 -13.12 16.17
C LYS A 737 1.87 -14.17 15.08
N GLY A 738 2.36 -15.36 15.35
CA GLY A 738 2.40 -16.47 14.39
C GLY A 738 3.58 -16.38 13.44
N GLY A 739 3.58 -17.23 12.47
CA GLY A 739 4.66 -17.39 11.50
C GLY A 739 4.42 -18.60 10.60
N ILE A 740 5.44 -19.06 9.94
CA ILE A 740 5.42 -20.29 9.14
C ILE A 740 6.49 -21.24 9.64
N GLY A 741 6.09 -22.48 9.91
CA GLY A 741 6.99 -23.51 10.41
C GLY A 741 7.61 -23.15 11.76
N SER A 742 8.93 -23.32 11.87
CA SER A 742 9.68 -23.00 13.08
C SER A 742 10.05 -21.52 13.27
N ALA A 743 9.69 -20.65 12.33
CA ALA A 743 9.90 -19.21 12.43
C ALA A 743 8.62 -18.46 12.83
N LYS A 744 8.76 -17.55 13.79
CA LYS A 744 7.65 -16.78 14.36
C LYS A 744 8.01 -15.32 14.52
N ILE A 745 7.04 -14.43 14.33
CA ILE A 745 7.13 -13.03 14.74
C ILE A 745 6.72 -12.95 16.21
N ILE A 746 7.66 -12.59 17.08
CA ILE A 746 7.43 -12.51 18.52
C ILE A 746 7.80 -11.12 19.01
N LEU A 747 6.80 -10.43 19.57
CA LEU A 747 6.97 -9.10 20.13
C LEU A 747 7.49 -9.21 21.56
N ARG A 748 8.64 -8.59 21.84
CA ARG A 748 9.25 -8.54 23.17
C ARG A 748 9.65 -7.12 23.54
N LYS A 749 9.62 -6.80 24.84
CA LYS A 749 10.14 -5.53 25.35
C LYS A 749 11.61 -5.37 24.95
N GLY A 750 11.95 -4.23 24.38
CA GLY A 750 13.29 -3.91 23.88
C GLY A 750 13.55 -4.26 22.41
N GLY A 751 12.78 -5.18 21.85
CA GLY A 751 12.79 -5.54 20.42
C GLY A 751 11.97 -4.58 19.56
N ASP A 752 11.71 -4.98 18.32
CA ASP A 752 10.86 -4.22 17.40
C ASP A 752 9.62 -5.03 16.93
N MET A 753 8.76 -4.39 16.16
CA MET A 753 7.48 -4.96 15.71
C MET A 753 7.63 -6.02 14.60
N GLY A 754 8.82 -6.23 14.11
CA GLY A 754 9.13 -7.20 13.06
C GLY A 754 10.12 -8.26 13.48
N ASP A 755 10.47 -8.35 14.77
CA ASP A 755 11.45 -9.33 15.26
C ASP A 755 10.99 -10.77 15.01
N MET A 756 11.86 -11.51 14.32
CA MET A 756 11.64 -12.90 13.98
C MET A 756 12.53 -13.81 14.82
N TYR A 757 11.93 -14.87 15.31
CA TYR A 757 12.58 -15.88 16.13
C TYR A 757 12.37 -17.27 15.52
N VAL A 758 13.35 -18.15 15.66
CA VAL A 758 13.20 -19.56 15.33
C VAL A 758 13.11 -20.40 16.60
N THR A 759 12.23 -21.42 16.55
CA THR A 759 11.84 -22.25 17.70
C THR A 759 12.49 -23.62 17.69
N ASN A 760 13.38 -23.88 16.76
CA ASN A 760 14.13 -25.12 16.67
C ASN A 760 15.59 -24.85 16.25
N ARG A 761 16.44 -25.88 16.44
CA ARG A 761 17.86 -25.84 16.07
C ARG A 761 18.36 -27.26 15.80
N LEU A 762 19.57 -27.37 15.27
CA LEU A 762 20.28 -28.68 15.25
C LEU A 762 20.63 -29.12 16.67
N LYS A 763 20.29 -30.38 16.98
CA LYS A 763 20.66 -30.99 18.23
C LYS A 763 22.20 -31.07 18.36
N ARG A 764 22.71 -30.82 19.56
CA ARG A 764 24.14 -30.90 19.87
C ARG A 764 24.40 -32.01 20.90
N ASP A 765 25.60 -32.58 20.87
CA ASP A 765 26.09 -33.50 21.87
C ASP A 765 26.63 -32.75 23.12
N GLN A 766 27.16 -33.51 24.08
CA GLN A 766 27.69 -32.92 25.32
C GLN A 766 28.96 -32.08 25.08
N GLU A 767 29.64 -32.28 23.97
CA GLU A 767 30.88 -31.58 23.61
C GLU A 767 30.58 -30.34 22.74
N GLY A 768 29.30 -30.14 22.38
CA GLY A 768 28.86 -29.00 21.58
C GLY A 768 28.89 -29.21 20.08
N ASN A 769 29.32 -30.42 19.60
CA ASN A 769 29.27 -30.78 18.20
C ASN A 769 27.84 -31.05 17.74
N ILE A 770 27.56 -30.95 16.44
CA ILE A 770 26.25 -31.30 15.88
C ILE A 770 26.07 -32.82 16.07
N TYR A 771 24.97 -33.21 16.72
CA TYR A 771 24.66 -34.62 16.96
C TYR A 771 24.31 -35.34 15.65
N ILE A 772 25.03 -36.41 15.37
CA ILE A 772 24.77 -37.34 14.28
C ILE A 772 24.16 -38.62 14.85
N ASP A 773 22.96 -38.94 14.41
CA ASP A 773 22.28 -40.18 14.79
C ASP A 773 22.93 -41.37 14.16
N LYS A 774 23.35 -42.37 14.99
CA LYS A 774 24.10 -43.52 14.55
C LYS A 774 23.30 -44.46 13.63
N ALA A 775 21.98 -44.50 13.76
CA ALA A 775 21.14 -45.40 12.97
C ALA A 775 20.84 -44.82 11.58
N THR A 776 20.64 -43.51 11.49
CA THR A 776 20.30 -42.83 10.25
C THR A 776 21.50 -42.15 9.59
N GLN A 777 22.63 -42.05 10.23
CA GLN A 777 23.83 -41.30 9.80
C GLN A 777 23.49 -39.84 9.43
N ASN A 778 22.52 -39.26 10.13
CA ASN A 778 21.98 -37.93 9.82
C ASN A 778 22.00 -37.02 11.06
N VAL A 779 21.94 -35.73 10.79
CA VAL A 779 21.69 -34.72 11.82
C VAL A 779 20.26 -34.87 12.40
N LYS A 780 20.08 -34.38 13.61
CA LYS A 780 18.73 -34.27 14.20
C LYS A 780 18.45 -32.85 14.59
N LYS A 781 17.22 -32.44 14.38
CA LYS A 781 16.71 -31.18 14.92
C LYS A 781 16.06 -31.39 16.29
N GLU A 782 16.01 -30.35 17.07
CA GLU A 782 15.33 -30.34 18.35
C GLU A 782 14.52 -29.04 18.50
N ASP A 783 13.32 -29.14 19.07
CA ASP A 783 12.50 -28.00 19.38
C ASP A 783 12.97 -27.34 20.68
N ILE A 784 13.06 -26.02 20.65
CA ILE A 784 13.36 -25.22 21.84
C ILE A 784 12.04 -25.07 22.62
N LYS A 785 12.03 -25.64 23.84
CA LYS A 785 10.80 -25.68 24.66
C LYS A 785 10.54 -24.38 25.42
N ASN A 786 11.60 -23.69 25.82
CA ASN A 786 11.51 -22.45 26.56
C ASN A 786 11.56 -21.27 25.57
N SER A 787 10.52 -20.42 25.57
CA SER A 787 10.47 -19.27 24.67
C SER A 787 11.61 -18.27 24.91
N ASP A 788 12.14 -18.16 26.12
CA ASP A 788 13.28 -17.30 26.43
C ASP A 788 14.56 -17.71 25.67
N GLU A 789 14.65 -18.98 25.24
CA GLU A 789 15.77 -19.55 24.49
C GLU A 789 15.58 -19.48 22.97
N PHE A 790 14.43 -19.00 22.48
CA PHE A 790 14.20 -18.84 21.06
C PHE A 790 15.27 -17.95 20.43
N ILE A 791 15.75 -18.37 19.25
CA ILE A 791 16.87 -17.69 18.59
C ILE A 791 16.35 -16.51 17.78
N HIS A 792 16.74 -15.30 18.16
CA HIS A 792 16.47 -14.10 17.39
C HIS A 792 17.29 -14.08 16.09
N VAL A 793 16.63 -14.05 14.94
CA VAL A 793 17.28 -14.11 13.63
C VAL A 793 17.28 -12.75 12.90
N GLY A 794 16.60 -11.75 13.44
CA GLY A 794 16.55 -10.38 12.91
C GLY A 794 15.14 -9.83 12.85
N SER A 795 14.99 -8.68 12.23
CA SER A 795 13.70 -8.00 12.04
C SER A 795 13.35 -7.90 10.56
N VAL A 796 12.09 -8.13 10.20
CA VAL A 796 11.58 -7.94 8.84
C VAL A 796 11.43 -6.46 8.44
N LEU A 797 11.56 -5.54 9.40
CA LEU A 797 11.43 -4.11 9.15
C LEU A 797 12.70 -3.56 8.49
N PRO A 798 12.61 -2.81 7.39
CA PRO A 798 13.77 -2.15 6.79
C PRO A 798 14.29 -1.05 7.70
N LYS A 799 15.61 -0.88 7.72
CA LYS A 799 16.28 0.20 8.47
C LYS A 799 16.28 1.51 7.71
N GLY A 800 16.30 1.48 6.37
CA GLY A 800 16.28 2.67 5.54
C GLY A 800 15.80 2.40 4.12
N ASN A 801 15.27 3.43 3.47
CA ASN A 801 14.86 3.42 2.07
C ASN A 801 15.45 4.63 1.36
N MET A 802 15.83 4.45 0.09
CA MET A 802 16.40 5.49 -0.77
C MET A 802 15.73 5.44 -2.15
N GLY A 803 15.49 6.61 -2.71
CA GLY A 803 15.13 6.78 -4.11
C GLY A 803 16.02 7.84 -4.76
N PHE A 804 16.55 7.56 -5.94
CA PHE A 804 17.38 8.50 -6.69
C PHE A 804 16.87 8.59 -8.12
N ARG A 805 16.18 9.68 -8.41
CA ARG A 805 15.56 9.96 -9.71
C ARG A 805 16.33 11.03 -10.46
N ASN A 806 16.49 10.86 -11.76
CA ASN A 806 17.05 11.85 -12.67
C ASN A 806 16.19 11.94 -13.92
N ASP A 807 15.88 13.16 -14.32
CA ASP A 807 15.15 13.48 -15.54
C ASP A 807 15.94 14.50 -16.34
N PHE A 808 16.19 14.19 -17.62
CA PHE A 808 16.91 15.05 -18.55
C PHE A 808 15.98 15.40 -19.72
N SER A 809 16.02 16.62 -20.16
CA SER A 809 15.27 17.10 -21.33
C SER A 809 16.16 17.85 -22.30
N TYR A 810 16.02 17.58 -23.60
CA TYR A 810 16.73 18.28 -24.66
C TYR A 810 15.92 18.28 -25.96
N LYS A 811 15.50 19.47 -26.43
CA LYS A 811 14.77 19.66 -27.70
C LYS A 811 13.64 18.68 -27.95
N GLY A 812 12.82 18.41 -26.92
CA GLY A 812 11.68 17.48 -26.99
C GLY A 812 12.00 16.04 -26.61
N ILE A 813 13.28 15.64 -26.55
CA ILE A 813 13.71 14.36 -25.99
C ILE A 813 13.68 14.46 -24.47
N ASN A 814 13.10 13.46 -23.81
CA ASN A 814 13.07 13.33 -22.36
C ASN A 814 13.63 11.95 -22.00
N LEU A 815 14.59 11.91 -21.09
CA LEU A 815 15.17 10.69 -20.53
C LEU A 815 15.02 10.74 -19.02
N GLY A 816 14.38 9.73 -18.43
CA GLY A 816 14.23 9.58 -17.00
C GLY A 816 14.74 8.23 -16.54
N PHE A 817 15.35 8.18 -15.35
CA PHE A 817 15.60 6.94 -14.64
C PHE A 817 15.49 7.12 -13.14
N MET A 818 15.18 6.03 -12.47
CA MET A 818 15.07 5.97 -11.01
C MET A 818 15.73 4.71 -10.47
N LEU A 819 16.67 4.90 -9.55
CA LEU A 819 17.23 3.86 -8.70
C LEU A 819 16.51 3.86 -7.37
N SER A 820 16.14 2.70 -6.86
CA SER A 820 15.66 2.54 -5.49
C SER A 820 16.53 1.56 -4.73
N ALA A 821 16.62 1.76 -3.42
CA ALA A 821 17.32 0.87 -2.54
C ALA A 821 16.61 0.76 -1.19
N ARG A 822 16.62 -0.43 -0.65
CA ARG A 822 16.17 -0.73 0.71
C ARG A 822 17.34 -1.32 1.48
N PHE A 823 17.58 -0.81 2.69
CA PHE A 823 18.72 -1.20 3.50
C PHE A 823 18.27 -1.89 4.79
N GLY A 824 18.94 -2.99 5.11
CA GLY A 824 18.67 -3.77 6.33
C GLY A 824 17.34 -4.53 6.29
N GLY A 825 17.03 -5.16 7.40
CA GLY A 825 15.93 -6.10 7.50
C GLY A 825 16.30 -7.50 7.01
N ILE A 826 15.43 -8.45 7.33
CA ILE A 826 15.52 -9.85 6.87
C ILE A 826 14.24 -10.25 6.15
N VAL A 827 14.36 -11.26 5.30
CA VAL A 827 13.24 -11.97 4.68
C VAL A 827 13.45 -13.46 4.81
N MET A 828 12.37 -14.22 4.81
CA MET A 828 12.36 -15.67 4.94
C MET A 828 11.72 -16.32 3.73
N SER A 829 12.30 -17.42 3.22
CA SER A 829 11.74 -18.18 2.11
C SER A 829 11.43 -19.64 2.48
N PRO A 830 10.24 -19.92 3.03
CA PRO A 830 9.69 -21.27 3.06
C PRO A 830 9.62 -21.94 1.69
N THR A 831 9.42 -21.20 0.61
CA THR A 831 9.49 -21.71 -0.78
C THR A 831 10.81 -22.41 -1.04
N GLN A 832 11.94 -21.75 -0.73
CA GLN A 832 13.27 -22.34 -0.90
C GLN A 832 13.45 -23.58 -0.01
N ALA A 833 12.95 -23.53 1.24
CA ALA A 833 13.00 -24.67 2.15
C ALA A 833 12.27 -25.91 1.58
N VAL A 834 11.09 -25.72 1.02
CA VAL A 834 10.32 -26.83 0.42
C VAL A 834 10.98 -27.31 -0.87
N MET A 835 11.51 -26.42 -1.70
CA MET A 835 12.28 -26.78 -2.90
C MET A 835 13.51 -27.62 -2.55
N ASP A 836 14.21 -27.27 -1.48
CA ASP A 836 15.37 -28.04 -0.99
C ASP A 836 14.92 -29.42 -0.49
N GLN A 837 13.82 -29.53 0.23
CA GLN A 837 13.27 -30.79 0.68
C GLN A 837 12.93 -31.74 -0.48
N PHE A 838 12.42 -31.18 -1.59
CA PHE A 838 12.08 -31.97 -2.78
C PHE A 838 13.25 -32.17 -3.75
N GLY A 839 14.44 -31.63 -3.47
CA GLY A 839 15.63 -31.79 -4.29
C GLY A 839 15.55 -31.10 -5.66
N VAL A 840 14.72 -30.02 -5.79
CA VAL A 840 14.49 -29.32 -7.06
C VAL A 840 15.23 -27.98 -7.15
N SER A 841 15.93 -27.57 -6.11
CA SER A 841 16.66 -26.30 -6.06
C SER A 841 18.10 -26.43 -6.57
N LYS A 842 18.67 -25.30 -7.03
CA LYS A 842 20.09 -25.21 -7.39
C LYS A 842 21.01 -25.50 -6.20
N THR A 843 20.58 -25.13 -4.99
CA THR A 843 21.31 -25.41 -3.74
C THR A 843 21.52 -26.92 -3.55
N THR A 844 20.48 -27.72 -3.76
CA THR A 844 20.57 -29.18 -3.63
C THR A 844 21.39 -29.84 -4.75
N GLU A 845 21.44 -29.27 -5.94
CA GLU A 845 22.32 -29.69 -7.01
C GLU A 845 23.79 -29.52 -6.60
N LEU A 846 24.17 -28.32 -6.17
CA LEU A 846 25.53 -28.02 -5.73
C LEU A 846 25.97 -28.88 -4.55
N ALA A 847 25.09 -29.15 -3.62
CA ALA A 847 25.37 -30.04 -2.48
C ALA A 847 25.63 -31.48 -2.93
N ARG A 848 24.89 -31.99 -3.94
CA ARG A 848 25.16 -33.34 -4.52
C ARG A 848 26.46 -33.39 -5.30
N GLU A 849 26.80 -32.33 -6.03
CA GLU A 849 28.09 -32.23 -6.74
C GLU A 849 29.27 -32.16 -5.78
N SER A 850 29.06 -31.72 -4.54
CA SER A 850 30.02 -31.68 -3.46
C SER A 850 30.04 -33.00 -2.65
N GLU A 851 29.36 -34.06 -3.12
CA GLU A 851 29.26 -35.40 -2.50
C GLU A 851 28.62 -35.41 -1.10
N GLY A 852 27.98 -34.35 -0.67
CA GLY A 852 27.27 -34.24 0.61
C GLY A 852 27.43 -32.91 1.33
N ILE A 853 26.90 -32.85 2.53
CA ILE A 853 26.96 -31.69 3.43
C ILE A 853 28.04 -31.93 4.50
N ALA A 854 29.02 -31.03 4.59
CA ALA A 854 30.09 -31.11 5.56
C ALA A 854 29.55 -30.79 6.98
N ILE A 855 29.66 -31.78 7.90
CA ILE A 855 29.24 -31.67 9.31
C ILE A 855 30.31 -32.34 10.19
N ASN A 856 30.83 -31.63 11.19
CA ASN A 856 31.79 -32.16 12.20
C ASN A 856 32.99 -32.89 11.56
N ASN A 857 33.59 -32.36 10.50
CA ASN A 857 34.68 -32.98 9.73
C ASN A 857 34.31 -34.27 8.96
N GLY A 858 33.02 -34.59 8.81
CA GLY A 858 32.47 -35.65 7.98
C GLY A 858 31.51 -35.13 6.94
N LEU A 859 30.98 -36.01 6.10
CA LEU A 859 29.94 -35.70 5.12
C LEU A 859 28.64 -36.43 5.48
N VAL A 860 27.56 -35.73 5.44
CA VAL A 860 26.19 -36.25 5.53
C VAL A 860 25.59 -36.29 4.12
N ASP A 861 24.92 -37.40 3.79
CA ASP A 861 24.24 -37.51 2.49
C ASP A 861 23.26 -36.37 2.25
N THR A 862 23.29 -35.82 1.05
CA THR A 862 22.53 -34.60 0.70
C THR A 862 21.02 -34.78 0.86
N GLN A 863 20.47 -35.89 0.36
CA GLN A 863 19.02 -36.16 0.47
C GLN A 863 18.63 -36.31 1.93
N THR A 864 19.40 -37.11 2.67
CA THR A 864 19.17 -37.38 4.10
C THR A 864 19.18 -36.09 4.91
N PHE A 865 20.15 -35.21 4.66
CA PHE A 865 20.26 -33.91 5.32
C PHE A 865 19.07 -33.01 5.04
N TYR A 866 18.72 -32.77 3.77
CA TYR A 866 17.61 -31.87 3.43
C TYR A 866 16.24 -32.43 3.79
N THR A 867 16.06 -33.75 3.80
CA THR A 867 14.79 -34.35 4.28
C THR A 867 14.55 -34.07 5.76
N GLU A 868 15.59 -33.99 6.59
CA GLU A 868 15.49 -33.64 8.01
C GLU A 868 15.41 -32.15 8.26
N THR A 869 16.22 -31.36 7.54
CA THR A 869 16.46 -29.95 7.88
C THR A 869 15.67 -28.95 7.03
N ALA A 870 15.15 -29.35 5.90
CA ALA A 870 14.40 -28.52 4.97
C ALA A 870 12.87 -28.68 5.10
N GLY A 871 12.11 -28.00 4.26
CA GLY A 871 10.64 -27.96 4.34
C GLY A 871 10.12 -27.02 5.43
N VAL A 872 8.81 -26.86 5.51
CA VAL A 872 8.16 -25.93 6.46
C VAL A 872 8.45 -26.30 7.92
N SER A 873 8.50 -27.60 8.24
CA SER A 873 8.85 -28.09 9.58
C SER A 873 10.35 -28.20 9.83
N GLY A 874 11.18 -27.79 8.88
CA GLY A 874 12.62 -27.82 8.96
C GLY A 874 13.22 -26.69 9.79
N LEU A 875 14.52 -26.45 9.57
CA LEU A 875 15.27 -25.37 10.21
C LEU A 875 15.10 -24.07 9.43
N MET A 876 14.08 -23.30 9.76
CA MET A 876 13.83 -22.03 9.07
C MET A 876 14.99 -21.03 9.20
N SER A 877 15.86 -21.18 10.20
CA SER A 877 17.09 -20.39 10.32
C SER A 877 17.99 -20.44 9.08
N ASN A 878 17.95 -21.52 8.31
CA ASN A 878 18.75 -21.69 7.09
C ASN A 878 18.17 -20.93 5.89
N TYR A 879 16.94 -20.43 6.00
CA TYR A 879 16.18 -19.80 4.93
C TYR A 879 15.87 -18.33 5.22
N ILE A 880 16.69 -17.72 6.07
CA ILE A 880 16.67 -16.30 6.40
C ILE A 880 17.73 -15.58 5.54
N TYR A 881 17.31 -14.56 4.83
CA TYR A 881 18.13 -13.77 3.91
C TYR A 881 18.11 -12.29 4.26
N SER A 882 19.14 -11.56 3.83
CA SER A 882 19.12 -10.09 3.92
C SER A 882 18.04 -9.50 2.99
N ALA A 883 17.22 -8.59 3.50
CA ALA A 883 16.25 -7.85 2.71
C ALA A 883 16.86 -6.65 1.96
N THR A 884 18.16 -6.38 2.14
CA THR A 884 18.85 -5.31 1.42
C THR A 884 18.82 -5.57 -0.07
N ASN A 885 18.33 -4.60 -0.83
CA ASN A 885 18.29 -4.67 -2.28
C ASN A 885 18.52 -3.29 -2.92
N VAL A 886 19.01 -3.29 -4.16
CA VAL A 886 19.19 -2.11 -5.00
C VAL A 886 18.70 -2.46 -6.40
N ARG A 887 17.86 -1.62 -6.99
CA ARG A 887 17.28 -1.88 -8.30
C ARG A 887 17.18 -0.64 -9.19
N LEU A 888 17.20 -0.86 -10.49
CA LEU A 888 16.76 0.11 -11.49
C LEU A 888 15.23 -0.01 -11.60
N GLN A 889 14.54 0.86 -10.87
CA GLN A 889 13.10 0.78 -10.68
C GLN A 889 12.32 1.31 -11.87
N GLU A 890 12.70 2.50 -12.37
CA GLU A 890 12.01 3.12 -13.51
C GLU A 890 13.03 3.60 -14.54
N VAL A 891 12.68 3.46 -15.80
CA VAL A 891 13.35 4.08 -16.95
C VAL A 891 12.29 4.62 -17.89
N SER A 892 12.51 5.79 -18.45
CA SER A 892 11.64 6.36 -19.47
C SER A 892 12.46 7.08 -20.54
N VAL A 893 12.10 6.88 -21.81
CA VAL A 893 12.65 7.59 -22.96
C VAL A 893 11.49 8.12 -23.77
N GLY A 894 11.33 9.44 -23.81
CA GLY A 894 10.21 10.07 -24.48
C GLY A 894 10.62 11.10 -25.53
N TYR A 895 9.72 11.34 -26.46
CA TYR A 895 9.81 12.42 -27.42
C TYR A 895 8.49 13.18 -27.51
N ALA A 896 8.56 14.48 -27.25
CA ALA A 896 7.46 15.41 -27.49
C ALA A 896 7.63 16.02 -28.89
N PHE A 897 6.73 15.65 -29.78
CA PHE A 897 6.76 16.10 -31.16
C PHE A 897 6.45 17.60 -31.25
N PRO A 898 7.16 18.37 -32.07
CA PRO A 898 6.89 19.79 -32.24
C PRO A 898 5.45 20.02 -32.75
N ALA A 899 4.67 20.85 -32.07
CA ALA A 899 3.28 21.14 -32.45
C ALA A 899 3.15 21.68 -33.88
N LYS A 900 4.19 22.32 -34.37
CA LYS A 900 4.30 22.81 -35.79
C LYS A 900 4.13 21.70 -36.82
N TRP A 901 4.51 20.45 -36.53
CA TRP A 901 4.32 19.33 -37.45
C TRP A 901 2.85 18.97 -37.65
N PHE A 902 2.00 19.38 -36.70
CA PHE A 902 0.55 19.18 -36.73
C PHE A 902 -0.21 20.49 -36.93
N ASN A 903 0.41 21.50 -37.59
CA ASN A 903 -0.18 22.83 -37.77
C ASN A 903 -0.64 23.50 -36.45
N ASN A 904 0.06 23.22 -35.36
CA ASN A 904 -0.30 23.63 -33.98
C ASN A 904 -1.69 23.21 -33.50
N LYS A 905 -2.29 22.18 -34.11
CA LYS A 905 -3.62 21.67 -33.75
C LYS A 905 -3.58 20.63 -32.62
N CYS A 906 -2.46 19.95 -32.44
CA CYS A 906 -2.30 18.99 -31.35
C CYS A 906 -0.84 18.91 -30.88
N ASN A 907 -0.69 18.46 -29.64
CA ASN A 907 0.57 18.06 -29.03
C ASN A 907 0.58 16.54 -28.92
N LEU A 908 1.58 15.89 -29.54
CA LEU A 908 1.78 14.45 -29.48
C LEU A 908 3.05 14.16 -28.67
N SER A 909 2.99 13.21 -27.77
CA SER A 909 4.16 12.64 -27.11
C SER A 909 4.12 11.11 -27.13
N LEU A 910 5.28 10.50 -27.31
CA LEU A 910 5.50 9.06 -27.22
C LEU A 910 6.60 8.83 -26.19
N THR A 911 6.37 7.92 -25.25
CA THR A 911 7.35 7.56 -24.22
C THR A 911 7.43 6.04 -24.10
N LEU A 912 8.62 5.49 -24.23
CA LEU A 912 8.95 4.11 -23.88
C LEU A 912 9.26 4.06 -22.38
N THR A 913 8.75 3.05 -21.70
CA THR A 913 8.86 2.91 -20.25
C THR A 913 9.34 1.52 -19.85
N GLY A 914 10.08 1.45 -18.78
CA GLY A 914 10.47 0.20 -18.14
C GLY A 914 10.35 0.32 -16.64
N HIS A 915 9.93 -0.77 -15.99
CA HIS A 915 9.79 -0.84 -14.54
C HIS A 915 10.45 -2.12 -14.02
N ASN A 916 11.21 -2.01 -12.92
CA ASN A 916 11.98 -3.11 -12.31
C ASN A 916 12.87 -3.87 -13.32
N LEU A 917 13.59 -3.14 -14.19
CA LEU A 917 14.33 -3.76 -15.28
C LEU A 917 15.55 -4.54 -14.82
N TRP A 918 16.17 -4.15 -13.72
CA TRP A 918 17.40 -4.75 -13.23
C TRP A 918 17.49 -4.70 -11.71
N MET A 919 17.70 -5.88 -11.10
CA MET A 919 18.06 -6.03 -9.70
C MET A 919 19.59 -6.00 -9.59
N ILE A 920 20.13 -4.85 -9.16
CA ILE A 920 21.58 -4.61 -9.08
C ILE A 920 22.17 -5.40 -7.91
N TYR A 921 21.43 -5.48 -6.80
CA TYR A 921 21.85 -6.22 -5.61
C TYR A 921 20.64 -6.85 -4.91
N ASN A 922 20.73 -8.15 -4.64
CA ASN A 922 19.78 -8.93 -3.83
C ASN A 922 20.46 -10.22 -3.36
N LYS A 923 20.16 -10.68 -2.16
CA LYS A 923 20.64 -11.97 -1.61
C LYS A 923 19.52 -12.99 -1.40
N ALA A 924 18.26 -12.57 -1.48
CA ALA A 924 17.13 -13.46 -1.31
C ALA A 924 16.78 -14.17 -2.64
N PRO A 925 16.22 -15.39 -2.60
CA PRO A 925 15.77 -16.11 -3.78
C PRO A 925 14.48 -15.52 -4.41
N PHE A 926 13.94 -14.45 -3.85
CA PHE A 926 12.75 -13.73 -4.29
C PHE A 926 12.94 -12.22 -4.10
N ASP A 927 11.97 -11.41 -4.54
CA ASP A 927 12.00 -9.97 -4.36
C ASP A 927 11.64 -9.57 -2.92
N PRO A 928 12.58 -9.01 -2.13
CA PRO A 928 12.33 -8.65 -0.74
C PRO A 928 11.28 -7.54 -0.52
N GLU A 929 10.88 -6.84 -1.58
CA GLU A 929 9.85 -5.79 -1.51
C GLU A 929 8.45 -6.29 -1.82
N SER A 930 8.32 -7.51 -2.35
CA SER A 930 7.02 -8.16 -2.54
C SER A 930 6.43 -8.59 -1.19
N THR A 931 5.13 -8.49 -1.09
CA THR A 931 4.40 -8.99 0.08
C THR A 931 3.13 -9.69 -0.34
N ALA A 932 2.80 -10.75 0.36
CA ALA A 932 1.52 -11.42 0.20
C ALA A 932 0.42 -10.81 1.05
N SER A 933 0.78 -10.11 2.14
CA SER A 933 -0.15 -9.50 3.07
C SER A 933 0.05 -8.00 3.17
N THR A 934 -1.06 -7.26 3.24
CA THR A 934 -1.05 -5.82 3.56
C THR A 934 -1.15 -5.57 5.07
N GLY A 935 -1.34 -6.61 5.86
CA GLY A 935 -1.37 -6.58 7.32
C GLY A 935 -0.02 -6.21 7.95
N THR A 936 -0.02 -6.02 9.26
CA THR A 936 1.18 -5.62 10.02
C THR A 936 2.21 -6.74 10.10
N TYR A 937 1.75 -7.98 10.18
CA TYR A 937 2.59 -9.17 10.33
C TYR A 937 2.65 -9.98 9.03
N TYR A 938 3.48 -11.00 8.98
CA TYR A 938 3.74 -11.84 7.78
C TYR A 938 4.39 -11.07 6.61
N GLN A 939 5.02 -9.93 6.91
CA GLN A 939 5.87 -9.24 5.95
C GLN A 939 7.18 -9.99 5.76
N GLY A 940 7.78 -9.90 4.56
CA GLY A 940 9.07 -10.51 4.28
C GLY A 940 9.08 -12.05 4.33
N ILE A 941 7.94 -12.69 4.14
CA ILE A 941 7.80 -14.15 4.08
C ILE A 941 7.34 -14.55 2.68
N ASP A 942 8.18 -15.31 1.99
CA ASP A 942 7.88 -15.92 0.70
C ASP A 942 7.42 -17.37 0.90
N TYR A 943 6.13 -17.62 0.70
CA TYR A 943 5.60 -18.97 0.70
C TYR A 943 4.81 -19.24 -0.58
N PHE A 944 5.52 -19.65 -1.63
CA PHE A 944 5.00 -19.79 -2.99
C PHE A 944 4.25 -18.55 -3.48
N MET A 945 4.83 -17.37 -3.21
CA MET A 945 4.33 -16.11 -3.76
C MET A 945 4.51 -16.09 -5.28
N GLN A 946 3.59 -15.43 -5.98
CA GLN A 946 3.82 -15.08 -7.37
C GLN A 946 5.09 -14.22 -7.45
N PRO A 947 5.99 -14.49 -8.41
CA PRO A 947 7.16 -13.65 -8.65
C PRO A 947 6.80 -12.19 -8.87
N SER A 948 7.64 -11.27 -8.37
CA SER A 948 7.53 -9.85 -8.71
C SER A 948 7.70 -9.65 -10.21
N LEU A 949 7.22 -8.51 -10.71
CA LEU A 949 7.14 -8.26 -12.15
C LEU A 949 8.21 -7.26 -12.60
N LYS A 950 8.90 -7.57 -13.68
CA LYS A 950 9.57 -6.59 -14.54
C LYS A 950 8.66 -6.30 -15.73
N SER A 951 8.62 -5.03 -16.13
CA SER A 951 7.77 -4.66 -17.27
C SER A 951 8.42 -3.62 -18.16
N TRP A 952 8.01 -3.64 -19.42
CA TRP A 952 8.32 -2.62 -20.41
C TRP A 952 7.04 -2.25 -21.17
N GLY A 953 6.99 -1.05 -21.71
CA GLY A 953 5.80 -0.59 -22.38
C GLY A 953 6.00 0.74 -23.08
N PHE A 954 4.90 1.31 -23.52
CA PHE A 954 4.89 2.62 -24.14
C PHE A 954 3.65 3.42 -23.72
N ASN A 955 3.82 4.73 -23.72
CA ASN A 955 2.76 5.69 -23.45
C ASN A 955 2.64 6.65 -24.63
N VAL A 956 1.43 6.80 -25.17
CA VAL A 956 1.07 7.78 -26.21
C VAL A 956 0.09 8.78 -25.60
N LYS A 957 0.40 10.06 -25.71
CA LYS A 957 -0.48 11.14 -25.23
C LYS A 957 -0.68 12.15 -26.35
N ILE A 958 -1.93 12.39 -26.70
CA ILE A 958 -2.36 13.37 -27.72
C ILE A 958 -3.23 14.40 -27.02
N GLN A 959 -2.98 15.66 -27.30
CA GLN A 959 -3.72 16.79 -26.71
C GLN A 959 -4.08 17.80 -27.78
N PHE A 960 -5.38 18.07 -27.91
CA PHE A 960 -5.99 19.02 -28.83
C PHE A 960 -6.39 20.31 -28.12
#